data_14a5f1e7e5e7eff05273d06aff47232c
#
_entry.id   14a5f1e7e5e7eff05273d06aff47232c
#
_cell.length_a   1.000
_cell.length_b   1.000
_cell.length_c   1.000
_cell.angle_alpha   90.00
_cell.angle_beta   90.00
_cell.angle_gamma   90.00
#
_symmetry.space_group_name_H-M   'P 1'
#
loop_
_entity.id
_entity.type
_entity.pdbx_description
1 polymer ?
#
loop_
_entity_poly.entity_id
_entity_poly.type
_entity_poly.pdbx_seq_one_letter_code
_entity_poly.pdbx_strand_id
1 'polypeptide(L)'
;MNTLTDREIQKASDAIDKALLTITKMNRGEVALRIVTVVRNLNDHIAYKVWQELRPNQEMGLQKVASKFDTLRPYQFIARFDKFLRASVSHFTPTEEGAERLLIKYYRYILLLKQLMFERYHTVIIENADRFLEDLDEQTMDYYKKVAEQIERNSRQQQSKSLDNYYIDKIKPFFVNNQIYYEVTLESAAEKPNKFNRITAFTKHCITMNYCVALAFLDTEVNVFHVNFPIKLIIEWHISIRPCEINNFAKILNISSSVKRGLGQYKALMEYLEDNQLSLVDILDFDDVQYSAVKQYILSYSKGNRCVIVEILDQCRTISAINGNGNNILRYLLHRMNNRIIKDQWPFKNGNTYGNLYLSSKCIPFDRHPFSFNPKGHISNLYDLFECIDPVGHEPELLARFIEKNTNQNGILFTPMDDLKLFGSAEKIETLIKQYNASLYDRFRPDAELHIYKNYVFKREHENKTIQIISTLDGLSQHSCTISSCFSAEHVEQLKLLPGRSRLDDPIKADILVNMFQYSCVHFIYGAAGTGKTTLVNHITSLTASQRKIYLAQTNPAVENLRRKVVSSGSQDEFMTIERFIGRSRYNTIPCDLIVVDECSTVKNDDILTILSLLGDAALVLIGDTYQIEAIGFGNWFNICKKIMPPHCCHELTTPHRSTDKNLKKLWDEVRNMGDNNVVLEQTVRNDYSHPIDEDIFIPRAKDEIILCLNYSGLYGLNNINRLLQLNNPMPSVDIGILRFKANDPVLFNDSRRFPLLYNNLKGKIVALQDYRNLVYFIVDVELELSKDEVAMCEGLDFIEQKGPLTRVGFIVNRMPPYSSDEESTDNEHVLPMQVAYAVSIHKSQGLEYDSVKIVIADETEERITHNIFYTAVTRARSELTIYWSPEVCNRILGRIRPTNYEKDYHLLKAKNNMEVQRK
;
A
#
# COMPACT_ATOMS: atom_id res chain seq x y z
N MET A 1 9.91 22.64 -46.03
CA MET A 1 11.18 21.86 -46.15
C MET A 1 11.18 20.77 -45.10
N ASN A 2 11.11 19.52 -45.48
CA ASN A 2 11.27 18.42 -44.53
C ASN A 2 12.74 18.36 -44.15
N THR A 3 13.04 18.85 -42.96
CA THR A 3 14.41 18.77 -42.42
C THR A 3 14.74 17.32 -42.03
N LEU A 4 16.02 17.00 -41.87
CA LEU A 4 16.42 15.66 -41.37
C LEU A 4 15.76 15.35 -40.05
N THR A 5 15.59 16.34 -39.16
CA THR A 5 14.90 16.26 -37.88
C THR A 5 13.42 15.89 -38.04
N ASP A 6 12.69 16.45 -39.03
CA ASP A 6 11.28 16.10 -39.28
C ASP A 6 11.14 14.67 -39.73
N ARG A 7 12.07 14.15 -40.54
CA ARG A 7 12.07 12.74 -40.95
C ARG A 7 12.29 11.78 -39.78
N GLU A 8 13.17 12.10 -38.86
CA GLU A 8 13.43 11.27 -37.68
C GLU A 8 12.25 11.34 -36.67
N ILE A 9 11.61 12.50 -36.52
CA ILE A 9 10.38 12.65 -35.76
C ILE A 9 9.27 11.74 -36.33
N GLN A 10 9.05 11.80 -37.64
CA GLN A 10 8.03 10.98 -38.30
C GLN A 10 8.35 9.49 -38.17
N LYS A 11 9.59 9.09 -38.41
CA LYS A 11 10.04 7.70 -38.27
C LYS A 11 9.84 7.16 -36.84
N ALA A 12 10.12 7.96 -35.82
CA ALA A 12 9.89 7.59 -34.43
C ALA A 12 8.38 7.49 -34.12
N SER A 13 7.58 8.44 -34.63
CA SER A 13 6.11 8.40 -34.54
C SER A 13 5.54 7.11 -35.15
N ASP A 14 5.92 6.78 -36.38
CA ASP A 14 5.44 5.60 -37.11
C ASP A 14 5.83 4.30 -36.38
N ALA A 15 7.01 4.26 -35.77
CA ALA A 15 7.47 3.09 -35.01
C ALA A 15 6.66 2.91 -33.71
N ILE A 16 6.31 4.01 -33.05
CA ILE A 16 5.43 3.99 -31.87
C ILE A 16 4.02 3.55 -32.28
N ASP A 17 3.45 4.16 -33.33
CA ASP A 17 2.13 3.80 -33.84
C ASP A 17 2.04 2.33 -34.23
N LYS A 18 3.05 1.80 -34.90
CA LYS A 18 3.12 0.38 -35.24
C LYS A 18 3.16 -0.51 -33.99
N ALA A 19 3.88 -0.09 -32.94
CA ALA A 19 3.89 -0.83 -31.68
C ALA A 19 2.54 -0.76 -30.97
N LEU A 20 1.88 0.40 -30.99
CA LEU A 20 0.54 0.59 -30.40
C LEU A 20 -0.53 -0.25 -31.09
N LEU A 21 -0.42 -0.47 -32.39
CA LEU A 21 -1.33 -1.38 -33.11
C LEU A 21 -1.25 -2.84 -32.64
N THR A 22 -0.15 -3.22 -31.96
CA THR A 22 0.03 -4.56 -31.39
C THR A 22 -0.33 -4.64 -29.91
N ILE A 23 -0.79 -3.56 -29.31
CA ILE A 23 -1.16 -3.51 -27.89
C ILE A 23 -2.41 -4.38 -27.67
N THR A 24 -2.31 -5.21 -26.65
CA THR A 24 -3.41 -5.96 -26.06
C THR A 24 -3.35 -5.80 -24.55
N LYS A 25 -4.44 -6.11 -23.84
CA LYS A 25 -4.47 -6.13 -22.37
C LYS A 25 -3.34 -6.95 -21.77
N MET A 26 -2.90 -8.01 -22.45
CA MET A 26 -1.89 -8.95 -21.94
C MET A 26 -0.45 -8.45 -22.10
N ASN A 27 -0.17 -7.60 -23.09
CA ASN A 27 1.21 -7.22 -23.43
C ASN A 27 1.52 -5.72 -23.24
N ARG A 28 0.61 -4.94 -22.66
CA ARG A 28 0.76 -3.49 -22.49
C ARG A 28 2.09 -3.08 -21.85
N GLY A 29 2.46 -3.77 -20.79
CA GLY A 29 3.72 -3.50 -20.10
C GLY A 29 4.95 -3.84 -20.93
N GLU A 30 4.91 -4.93 -21.70
CA GLU A 30 5.97 -5.31 -22.61
C GLU A 30 6.11 -4.29 -23.74
N VAL A 31 4.98 -3.83 -24.30
CA VAL A 31 4.96 -2.78 -25.33
C VAL A 31 5.52 -1.48 -24.78
N ALA A 32 5.15 -1.07 -23.54
CA ALA A 32 5.69 0.13 -22.90
C ALA A 32 7.21 0.09 -22.79
N LEU A 33 7.78 -1.03 -22.37
CA LEU A 33 9.23 -1.21 -22.28
C LEU A 33 9.88 -1.20 -23.67
N ARG A 34 9.24 -1.80 -24.66
CA ARG A 34 9.76 -1.87 -26.03
C ARG A 34 9.81 -0.50 -26.68
N ILE A 35 8.82 0.38 -26.46
CA ILE A 35 8.77 1.71 -27.07
C ILE A 35 9.59 2.77 -26.35
N VAL A 36 10.08 2.52 -25.15
CA VAL A 36 10.75 3.54 -24.32
C VAL A 36 11.92 4.22 -25.03
N THR A 37 12.74 3.44 -25.72
CA THR A 37 13.89 3.97 -26.49
C THR A 37 13.45 4.83 -27.68
N VAL A 38 12.36 4.42 -28.34
CA VAL A 38 11.80 5.15 -29.49
C VAL A 38 11.13 6.44 -29.03
N VAL A 39 10.40 6.39 -27.91
CA VAL A 39 9.78 7.58 -27.29
C VAL A 39 10.84 8.58 -26.84
N ARG A 40 11.96 8.10 -26.29
CA ARG A 40 13.10 8.96 -25.95
C ARG A 40 13.68 9.64 -27.18
N ASN A 41 13.91 8.89 -28.26
CA ASN A 41 14.38 9.44 -29.53
C ASN A 41 13.42 10.51 -30.07
N LEU A 42 12.13 10.28 -29.98
CA LEU A 42 11.10 11.25 -30.38
C LEU A 42 11.22 12.54 -29.55
N ASN A 43 11.32 12.43 -28.23
CA ASN A 43 11.47 13.59 -27.33
C ASN A 43 12.74 14.38 -27.65
N ASP A 44 13.87 13.71 -27.86
CA ASP A 44 15.15 14.34 -28.19
C ASP A 44 15.07 15.13 -29.51
N HIS A 45 14.42 14.58 -30.54
CA HIS A 45 14.29 15.25 -31.85
C HIS A 45 13.29 16.41 -31.80
N ILE A 46 12.20 16.29 -31.07
CA ILE A 46 11.27 17.40 -30.86
C ILE A 46 11.96 18.52 -30.06
N ALA A 47 12.66 18.16 -28.99
CA ALA A 47 13.47 19.12 -28.24
C ALA A 47 14.46 19.87 -29.13
N TYR A 48 15.17 19.13 -29.96
CA TYR A 48 16.17 19.73 -30.86
C TYR A 48 15.52 20.69 -31.88
N LYS A 49 14.37 20.31 -32.46
CA LYS A 49 13.61 21.16 -33.37
C LYS A 49 13.17 22.46 -32.72
N VAL A 50 12.60 22.40 -31.52
CA VAL A 50 12.17 23.59 -30.76
C VAL A 50 13.36 24.44 -30.36
N TRP A 51 14.48 23.81 -29.97
CA TRP A 51 15.70 24.53 -29.59
C TRP A 51 16.31 25.31 -30.75
N GLN A 52 16.44 24.70 -31.91
CA GLN A 52 16.98 25.36 -33.13
C GLN A 52 16.17 26.61 -33.49
N GLU A 53 14.88 26.59 -33.27
CA GLU A 53 14.02 27.75 -33.55
C GLU A 53 14.16 28.84 -32.49
N LEU A 54 14.24 28.46 -31.19
CA LEU A 54 14.37 29.41 -30.09
C LEU A 54 15.80 30.01 -29.98
N ARG A 55 16.83 29.26 -30.38
CA ARG A 55 18.26 29.57 -30.23
C ARG A 55 19.05 29.20 -31.47
N PRO A 56 18.81 29.82 -32.63
CA PRO A 56 19.40 29.42 -33.91
C PRO A 56 20.93 29.52 -33.97
N ASN A 57 21.51 30.29 -33.07
CA ASN A 57 22.96 30.50 -33.03
C ASN A 57 23.69 29.64 -31.98
N GLN A 58 23.00 28.72 -31.30
CA GLN A 58 23.61 27.84 -30.32
C GLN A 58 23.54 26.38 -30.79
N GLU A 59 24.63 25.90 -31.37
CA GLU A 59 24.76 24.47 -31.69
C GLU A 59 24.91 23.65 -30.43
N MET A 60 24.11 22.61 -30.30
CA MET A 60 24.12 21.69 -29.18
C MET A 60 23.86 20.26 -29.66
N GLY A 61 24.50 19.29 -29.03
CA GLY A 61 24.28 17.88 -29.36
C GLY A 61 22.85 17.41 -28.97
N LEU A 62 22.21 16.63 -29.86
CA LEU A 62 20.83 16.15 -29.78
C LEU A 62 20.44 15.68 -28.37
N GLN A 63 21.24 14.82 -27.73
CA GLN A 63 20.95 14.24 -26.43
C GLN A 63 21.08 15.18 -25.23
N LYS A 64 21.62 16.37 -25.41
CA LYS A 64 21.83 17.37 -24.35
C LYS A 64 20.82 18.51 -24.40
N VAL A 65 20.05 18.61 -25.47
CA VAL A 65 19.11 19.69 -25.68
C VAL A 65 17.89 19.60 -24.78
N ALA A 66 17.32 18.40 -24.63
CA ALA A 66 16.12 18.21 -23.85
C ALA A 66 16.26 18.70 -22.39
N SER A 67 17.42 18.46 -21.75
CA SER A 67 17.69 18.92 -20.38
C SER A 67 17.75 20.44 -20.22
N LYS A 68 17.93 21.20 -21.30
CA LYS A 68 17.98 22.67 -21.26
C LYS A 68 16.61 23.33 -21.20
N PHE A 69 15.55 22.57 -21.38
CA PHE A 69 14.19 23.06 -21.26
C PHE A 69 13.68 23.16 -19.84
N ASP A 70 14.44 22.73 -18.84
CA ASP A 70 14.04 22.77 -17.41
C ASP A 70 13.62 24.18 -16.96
N THR A 71 14.19 25.21 -17.55
CA THR A 71 13.95 26.61 -17.22
C THR A 71 13.17 27.39 -18.28
N LEU A 72 12.81 26.75 -19.39
CA LEU A 72 12.12 27.39 -20.52
C LEU A 72 10.63 27.07 -20.53
N ARG A 73 9.81 28.02 -20.08
CA ARG A 73 8.36 27.94 -20.25
C ARG A 73 7.94 28.15 -21.71
N PRO A 74 6.92 27.46 -22.18
CA PRO A 74 6.10 26.36 -21.58
C PRO A 74 6.67 24.96 -21.78
N TYR A 75 7.95 24.82 -22.13
CA TYR A 75 8.58 23.59 -22.62
C TYR A 75 9.22 22.73 -21.54
N GLN A 76 9.10 23.08 -20.26
CA GLN A 76 9.68 22.33 -19.13
C GLN A 76 9.33 20.84 -19.12
N PHE A 77 8.14 20.48 -19.62
CA PHE A 77 7.71 19.10 -19.69
C PHE A 77 8.63 18.23 -20.56
N ILE A 78 9.34 18.81 -21.56
CA ILE A 78 10.32 18.11 -22.41
C ILE A 78 11.50 17.61 -21.55
N ALA A 79 12.06 18.48 -20.70
CA ALA A 79 13.16 18.13 -19.82
C ALA A 79 12.73 17.11 -18.74
N ARG A 80 11.56 17.30 -18.15
CA ARG A 80 10.98 16.36 -17.17
C ARG A 80 10.74 14.99 -17.80
N PHE A 81 10.27 14.96 -19.04
CA PHE A 81 10.08 13.72 -19.76
C PHE A 81 11.41 13.03 -20.09
N ASP A 82 12.43 13.78 -20.55
CA ASP A 82 13.78 13.24 -20.79
C ASP A 82 14.38 12.62 -19.53
N LYS A 83 14.31 13.31 -18.38
CA LYS A 83 14.76 12.80 -17.08
C LYS A 83 14.06 11.50 -16.72
N PHE A 84 12.73 11.47 -16.85
CA PHE A 84 11.91 10.28 -16.60
C PHE A 84 12.24 9.13 -17.56
N LEU A 85 12.41 9.39 -18.85
CA LEU A 85 12.75 8.38 -19.85
C LEU A 85 14.14 7.79 -19.61
N ARG A 86 15.13 8.61 -19.24
CA ARG A 86 16.49 8.14 -18.89
C ARG A 86 16.47 7.20 -17.70
N ALA A 87 15.77 7.57 -16.64
CA ALA A 87 15.57 6.71 -15.48
C ALA A 87 14.87 5.41 -15.84
N SER A 88 13.81 5.49 -16.64
CA SER A 88 13.01 4.31 -17.04
C SER A 88 13.80 3.31 -17.88
N VAL A 89 14.63 3.76 -18.81
CA VAL A 89 15.48 2.88 -19.64
C VAL A 89 16.49 2.10 -18.81
N SER A 90 17.04 2.73 -17.77
CA SER A 90 18.15 2.14 -17.01
C SER A 90 17.70 1.25 -15.87
N HIS A 91 16.51 1.50 -15.27
CA HIS A 91 16.23 1.01 -13.92
C HIS A 91 14.78 0.59 -13.67
N PHE A 92 13.91 0.75 -14.65
CA PHE A 92 12.49 0.48 -14.42
C PHE A 92 12.17 -0.99 -14.63
N THR A 93 11.63 -1.63 -13.60
CA THR A 93 11.17 -3.01 -13.70
C THR A 93 9.64 -3.07 -13.73
N PRO A 94 9.04 -3.91 -14.59
CA PRO A 94 7.59 -4.08 -14.66
C PRO A 94 6.94 -4.47 -13.33
N THR A 95 7.72 -5.12 -12.48
CA THR A 95 7.26 -5.64 -11.18
C THR A 95 7.26 -4.57 -10.08
N GLU A 96 8.00 -3.48 -10.22
CA GLU A 96 8.19 -2.52 -9.14
C GLU A 96 7.05 -1.50 -9.04
N GLU A 97 6.54 -0.98 -10.16
CA GLU A 97 5.48 0.03 -10.15
C GLU A 97 4.38 -0.24 -11.18
N GLY A 98 4.39 -1.42 -11.72
CA GLY A 98 3.46 -1.81 -12.77
C GLY A 98 3.76 -1.12 -14.11
N ALA A 99 3.94 -1.92 -15.14
CA ALA A 99 4.17 -1.43 -16.49
C ALA A 99 3.07 -0.48 -16.98
N GLU A 100 1.88 -0.61 -16.43
CA GLU A 100 0.75 0.27 -16.75
C GLU A 100 0.88 1.67 -16.17
N ARG A 101 1.43 1.85 -14.96
CA ARG A 101 1.74 3.19 -14.43
C ARG A 101 2.78 3.90 -15.28
N LEU A 102 3.76 3.14 -15.79
CA LEU A 102 4.75 3.63 -16.74
C LEU A 102 4.07 4.11 -18.03
N LEU A 103 3.16 3.30 -18.56
CA LEU A 103 2.36 3.61 -19.74
C LEU A 103 1.55 4.90 -19.57
N ILE A 104 0.85 5.06 -18.45
CA ILE A 104 0.06 6.24 -18.14
C ILE A 104 0.95 7.51 -18.09
N LYS A 105 2.15 7.40 -17.51
CA LYS A 105 3.09 8.53 -17.45
C LYS A 105 3.65 8.86 -18.84
N TYR A 106 4.00 7.86 -19.64
CA TYR A 106 4.38 8.06 -21.04
C TYR A 106 3.26 8.73 -21.82
N TYR A 107 2.05 8.21 -21.68
CA TYR A 107 0.90 8.70 -22.42
C TYR A 107 0.66 10.20 -22.19
N ARG A 108 0.73 10.65 -20.93
CA ARG A 108 0.61 12.08 -20.60
C ARG A 108 1.64 12.93 -21.35
N TYR A 109 2.91 12.52 -21.32
CA TYR A 109 3.96 13.28 -22.01
C TYR A 109 3.85 13.15 -23.54
N ILE A 110 3.47 12.00 -24.05
CA ILE A 110 3.21 11.79 -25.49
C ILE A 110 2.13 12.73 -25.97
N LEU A 111 1.04 12.91 -25.21
CA LEU A 111 -0.01 13.85 -25.58
C LEU A 111 0.47 15.30 -25.56
N LEU A 112 1.31 15.68 -24.59
CA LEU A 112 1.91 17.01 -24.57
C LEU A 112 2.82 17.24 -25.79
N LEU A 113 3.59 16.23 -26.20
CA LEU A 113 4.39 16.30 -27.43
C LEU A 113 3.49 16.38 -28.69
N LYS A 114 2.43 15.57 -28.75
CA LYS A 114 1.42 15.59 -29.82
C LYS A 114 0.79 16.98 -29.95
N GLN A 115 0.34 17.55 -28.82
CA GLN A 115 -0.24 18.88 -28.75
C GLN A 115 0.78 19.95 -29.22
N LEU A 116 2.01 19.92 -28.71
CA LEU A 116 3.06 20.84 -29.12
C LEU A 116 3.33 20.79 -30.63
N MET A 117 3.41 19.59 -31.19
CA MET A 117 3.66 19.42 -32.62
C MET A 117 2.49 19.89 -33.45
N PHE A 118 1.26 19.67 -33.02
CA PHE A 118 0.06 20.13 -33.71
C PHE A 118 -0.09 21.66 -33.65
N GLU A 119 0.00 22.24 -32.46
CA GLU A 119 -0.21 23.69 -32.26
C GLU A 119 0.85 24.55 -32.91
N ARG A 120 2.12 24.11 -32.83
CA ARG A 120 3.25 24.91 -33.30
C ARG A 120 3.68 24.63 -34.75
N TYR A 121 3.57 23.36 -35.17
CA TYR A 121 4.11 22.90 -36.47
C TYR A 121 3.03 22.35 -37.40
N HIS A 122 1.77 22.32 -36.97
CA HIS A 122 0.62 21.72 -37.69
C HIS A 122 0.91 20.29 -38.19
N THR A 123 1.71 19.55 -37.40
CA THR A 123 2.11 18.18 -37.70
C THR A 123 1.43 17.22 -36.72
N VAL A 124 0.72 16.23 -37.26
CA VAL A 124 0.13 15.15 -36.46
C VAL A 124 1.18 14.06 -36.30
N ILE A 125 1.42 13.66 -35.07
CA ILE A 125 2.28 12.53 -34.68
C ILE A 125 1.50 11.56 -33.81
N ILE A 126 1.90 10.29 -33.78
CA ILE A 126 1.32 9.22 -32.96
C ILE A 126 -0.20 9.21 -33.09
N GLU A 127 -0.69 8.86 -34.29
CA GLU A 127 -2.13 8.85 -34.60
C GLU A 127 -2.90 7.87 -33.70
N ASN A 128 -2.31 6.73 -33.39
CA ASN A 128 -2.91 5.67 -32.57
C ASN A 128 -2.67 5.82 -31.07
N ALA A 129 -2.35 7.05 -30.58
CA ALA A 129 -2.15 7.27 -29.16
C ALA A 129 -3.32 6.81 -28.28
N ASP A 130 -4.53 6.89 -28.78
CA ASP A 130 -5.76 6.52 -28.06
C ASP A 130 -5.81 5.02 -27.74
N ARG A 131 -5.07 4.17 -28.45
CA ARG A 131 -4.95 2.74 -28.16
C ARG A 131 -4.27 2.42 -26.85
N PHE A 132 -3.57 3.35 -26.23
CA PHE A 132 -3.14 3.20 -24.85
C PHE A 132 -4.31 3.04 -23.87
N LEU A 133 -5.53 3.41 -24.28
CA LEU A 133 -6.71 3.54 -23.41
C LEU A 133 -7.89 2.64 -23.79
N GLU A 134 -7.82 1.93 -24.91
CA GLU A 134 -8.94 1.16 -25.49
C GLU A 134 -9.45 -0.02 -24.64
N ASP A 135 -9.11 -0.05 -23.34
CA ASP A 135 -9.34 -1.20 -22.47
C ASP A 135 -10.33 -0.97 -21.34
N LEU A 136 -11.02 0.17 -21.33
CA LEU A 136 -12.11 0.40 -20.37
C LEU A 136 -13.38 -0.30 -20.87
N ASP A 137 -14.10 -0.95 -19.95
CA ASP A 137 -15.43 -1.45 -20.24
C ASP A 137 -16.38 -0.30 -20.64
N GLU A 138 -17.42 -0.64 -21.39
CA GLU A 138 -18.35 0.35 -21.95
C GLU A 138 -18.98 1.24 -20.88
N GLN A 139 -19.31 0.69 -19.71
CA GLN A 139 -19.93 1.44 -18.61
C GLN A 139 -18.94 2.40 -17.96
N THR A 140 -17.70 1.99 -17.77
CA THR A 140 -16.63 2.87 -17.27
C THR A 140 -16.35 4.00 -18.26
N MET A 141 -16.34 3.71 -19.56
CA MET A 141 -16.19 4.75 -20.59
C MET A 141 -17.35 5.75 -20.58
N ASP A 142 -18.60 5.28 -20.50
CA ASP A 142 -19.78 6.14 -20.39
C ASP A 142 -19.74 7.00 -19.12
N TYR A 143 -19.34 6.42 -18.01
CA TYR A 143 -19.15 7.15 -16.76
C TYR A 143 -18.15 8.31 -16.93
N TYR A 144 -16.96 8.05 -17.46
CA TYR A 144 -15.96 9.09 -17.64
C TYR A 144 -16.38 10.15 -18.68
N LYS A 145 -17.14 9.77 -19.72
CA LYS A 145 -17.75 10.76 -20.65
C LYS A 145 -18.70 11.69 -19.92
N LYS A 146 -19.60 11.16 -19.10
CA LYS A 146 -20.55 11.96 -18.30
C LYS A 146 -19.83 12.85 -17.30
N VAL A 147 -18.76 12.36 -16.66
CA VAL A 147 -17.91 13.17 -15.77
C VAL A 147 -17.25 14.31 -16.52
N ALA A 148 -16.65 14.05 -17.68
CA ALA A 148 -16.03 15.07 -18.52
C ALA A 148 -17.03 16.15 -18.96
N GLU A 149 -18.24 15.75 -19.36
CA GLU A 149 -19.32 16.69 -19.70
C GLU A 149 -19.68 17.59 -18.50
N GLN A 150 -19.75 17.05 -17.28
CA GLN A 150 -19.98 17.85 -16.09
C GLN A 150 -18.85 18.82 -15.81
N ILE A 151 -17.59 18.41 -15.99
CA ILE A 151 -16.43 19.31 -15.85
C ILE A 151 -16.53 20.47 -16.84
N GLU A 152 -16.84 20.21 -18.12
CA GLU A 152 -16.93 21.25 -19.15
C GLU A 152 -18.13 22.19 -18.93
N ARG A 153 -19.30 21.65 -18.53
CA ARG A 153 -20.48 22.48 -18.21
C ARG A 153 -20.24 23.44 -17.05
N ASN A 154 -19.46 23.00 -16.05
CA ASN A 154 -19.22 23.75 -14.83
C ASN A 154 -17.90 24.55 -14.85
N SER A 155 -17.11 24.47 -15.92
CA SER A 155 -15.81 25.15 -16.03
C SER A 155 -15.87 26.69 -15.95
N ARG A 156 -17.06 27.29 -16.06
CA ARG A 156 -17.28 28.74 -16.03
C ARG A 156 -17.92 29.25 -14.71
N GLN A 157 -18.22 28.35 -13.77
CA GLN A 157 -18.84 28.75 -12.51
C GLN A 157 -17.77 29.16 -11.50
N GLN A 158 -17.53 30.43 -11.35
CA GLN A 158 -16.79 31.00 -10.21
C GLN A 158 -17.76 31.18 -9.04
N GLN A 159 -17.80 30.27 -8.12
CA GLN A 159 -18.41 30.44 -6.82
C GLN A 159 -17.31 30.54 -5.77
N SER A 160 -17.25 31.61 -4.99
CA SER A 160 -16.39 31.77 -3.85
C SER A 160 -16.83 30.78 -2.75
N LYS A 161 -16.26 29.57 -2.77
CA LYS A 161 -16.39 28.60 -1.69
C LYS A 161 -15.14 28.65 -0.79
N SER A 162 -15.27 28.23 0.45
CA SER A 162 -14.11 28.08 1.33
C SER A 162 -13.12 27.08 0.74
N LEU A 163 -11.84 27.46 0.72
CA LEU A 163 -10.75 26.61 0.32
C LEU A 163 -10.28 25.79 1.53
N ASP A 164 -10.31 24.48 1.43
CA ASP A 164 -9.80 23.58 2.45
C ASP A 164 -8.53 22.86 1.96
N ASN A 165 -7.70 22.42 2.89
CA ASN A 165 -6.41 21.84 2.60
C ASN A 165 -6.45 20.31 2.48
N TYR A 166 -5.81 19.81 1.42
CA TYR A 166 -5.72 18.39 1.13
C TYR A 166 -4.33 17.97 0.68
N TYR A 167 -3.96 16.72 1.01
CA TYR A 167 -2.88 16.04 0.31
C TYR A 167 -3.46 15.23 -0.84
N ILE A 168 -2.75 15.19 -1.95
CA ILE A 168 -3.10 14.35 -3.07
C ILE A 168 -2.37 13.02 -2.91
N ASP A 169 -3.15 11.95 -2.77
CA ASP A 169 -2.63 10.58 -2.69
C ASP A 169 -2.35 10.02 -4.08
N LYS A 170 -3.27 10.28 -5.03
CA LYS A 170 -3.19 9.75 -6.37
C LYS A 170 -3.85 10.66 -7.39
N ILE A 171 -3.27 10.72 -8.58
CA ILE A 171 -3.90 11.31 -9.77
C ILE A 171 -3.94 10.25 -10.87
N LYS A 172 -5.13 9.94 -11.35
CA LYS A 172 -5.35 9.04 -12.49
C LYS A 172 -5.86 9.86 -13.67
N PRO A 173 -5.13 9.96 -14.78
CA PRO A 173 -5.64 10.61 -15.99
C PRO A 173 -6.67 9.70 -16.65
N PHE A 174 -7.69 10.32 -17.26
CA PHE A 174 -8.62 9.68 -18.18
C PHE A 174 -8.89 10.62 -19.36
N PHE A 175 -9.37 10.04 -20.45
CA PHE A 175 -9.42 10.75 -21.74
C PHE A 175 -10.81 10.67 -22.32
N VAL A 176 -11.32 11.82 -22.73
CA VAL A 176 -12.59 11.91 -23.44
C VAL A 176 -12.43 12.93 -24.56
N ASN A 177 -12.77 12.54 -25.80
CA ASN A 177 -12.70 13.40 -26.97
C ASN A 177 -11.33 14.09 -27.15
N ASN A 178 -10.25 13.35 -27.00
CA ASN A 178 -8.86 13.81 -27.11
C ASN A 178 -8.45 14.89 -26.06
N GLN A 179 -9.21 15.04 -24.99
CA GLN A 179 -8.85 15.89 -23.85
C GLN A 179 -8.51 15.05 -22.63
N ILE A 180 -7.56 15.56 -21.82
CA ILE A 180 -7.11 14.92 -20.59
C ILE A 180 -7.94 15.48 -19.43
N TYR A 181 -8.48 14.61 -18.62
CA TYR A 181 -9.11 14.87 -17.35
C TYR A 181 -8.44 14.05 -16.27
N TYR A 182 -8.65 14.42 -15.02
CA TYR A 182 -7.98 13.77 -13.89
C TYR A 182 -9.01 13.33 -12.84
N GLU A 183 -8.94 12.08 -12.45
CA GLU A 183 -9.53 11.54 -11.25
C GLU A 183 -8.50 11.66 -10.13
N VAL A 184 -8.80 12.45 -9.09
CA VAL A 184 -7.89 12.81 -8.01
C VAL A 184 -8.38 12.18 -6.70
N THR A 185 -7.54 11.36 -6.09
CA THR A 185 -7.80 10.82 -4.74
C THR A 185 -7.16 11.74 -3.71
N LEU A 186 -7.96 12.20 -2.77
CA LEU A 186 -7.62 13.23 -1.80
C LEU A 186 -7.70 12.71 -0.38
N GLU A 187 -6.80 13.23 0.46
CA GLU A 187 -6.75 13.02 1.89
C GLU A 187 -6.75 14.38 2.61
N SER A 188 -7.56 14.55 3.64
CA SER A 188 -7.58 15.81 4.39
C SER A 188 -6.21 16.12 5.00
N ALA A 189 -5.74 17.36 4.90
CA ALA A 189 -4.46 17.79 5.43
C ALA A 189 -4.51 17.97 6.95
N ALA A 190 -4.66 16.87 7.68
CA ALA A 190 -4.56 16.82 9.13
C ALA A 190 -3.18 16.32 9.56
N GLU A 191 -2.78 16.58 10.80
CA GLU A 191 -1.48 16.12 11.30
C GLU A 191 -1.40 14.58 11.40
N LYS A 192 -2.53 13.93 11.67
CA LYS A 192 -2.68 12.48 11.71
C LYS A 192 -3.81 12.07 10.77
N PRO A 193 -3.61 12.19 9.46
CA PRO A 193 -4.66 11.84 8.53
C PRO A 193 -4.97 10.35 8.65
N ASN A 194 -6.25 10.03 8.53
CA ASN A 194 -6.67 8.65 8.40
C ASN A 194 -6.64 8.27 6.92
N LYS A 195 -5.65 7.48 6.50
CA LYS A 195 -5.46 7.05 5.10
C LYS A 195 -6.67 6.35 4.47
N PHE A 196 -7.66 6.00 5.26
CA PHE A 196 -8.90 5.39 4.79
C PHE A 196 -10.02 6.40 4.53
N ASN A 197 -9.84 7.65 4.97
CA ASN A 197 -10.78 8.74 4.72
C ASN A 197 -10.41 9.49 3.44
N ARG A 198 -10.36 8.74 2.34
CA ARG A 198 -10.03 9.27 1.01
C ARG A 198 -11.29 9.49 0.21
N ILE A 199 -11.31 10.56 -0.56
CA ILE A 199 -12.36 10.81 -1.54
C ILE A 199 -11.78 10.95 -2.93
N THR A 200 -12.67 10.75 -3.89
CA THR A 200 -12.38 10.96 -5.31
C THR A 200 -13.06 12.26 -5.76
N ALA A 201 -12.29 13.09 -6.46
CA ALA A 201 -12.79 14.30 -7.14
C ALA A 201 -12.23 14.37 -8.56
N PHE A 202 -12.83 15.19 -9.42
CA PHE A 202 -12.47 15.25 -10.82
C PHE A 202 -12.12 16.67 -11.25
N THR A 203 -11.17 16.81 -12.17
CA THR A 203 -10.74 18.10 -12.70
C THR A 203 -10.11 17.97 -14.08
N LYS A 204 -10.03 19.10 -14.81
CA LYS A 204 -9.19 19.21 -16.01
C LYS A 204 -7.82 19.82 -15.73
N HIS A 205 -7.58 20.30 -14.52
CA HIS A 205 -6.31 20.92 -14.14
C HIS A 205 -5.28 19.89 -13.70
N CYS A 206 -4.04 20.04 -14.16
CA CYS A 206 -2.93 19.24 -13.68
C CYS A 206 -2.45 19.78 -12.32
N ILE A 207 -2.91 19.17 -11.25
CA ILE A 207 -2.59 19.57 -9.87
C ILE A 207 -1.29 18.90 -9.43
N THR A 208 -0.46 19.59 -8.65
CA THR A 208 0.77 19.00 -8.09
C THR A 208 0.46 17.99 -6.98
N MET A 209 1.20 16.89 -6.95
CA MET A 209 1.15 15.89 -5.87
C MET A 209 2.21 16.14 -4.77
N ASN A 210 3.10 17.10 -4.98
CA ASN A 210 4.28 17.26 -4.13
C ASN A 210 3.94 17.90 -2.78
N TYR A 211 2.90 18.74 -2.77
CA TYR A 211 2.57 19.60 -1.63
C TYR A 211 1.11 19.47 -1.23
N CYS A 212 0.82 19.94 -0.04
CA CYS A 212 -0.53 20.25 0.35
C CYS A 212 -1.12 21.29 -0.62
N VAL A 213 -2.38 21.10 -1.00
CA VAL A 213 -3.12 21.99 -1.90
C VAL A 213 -4.40 22.47 -1.22
N ALA A 214 -4.77 23.70 -1.48
CA ALA A 214 -6.05 24.25 -1.10
C ALA A 214 -7.03 24.07 -2.27
N LEU A 215 -8.18 23.44 -2.01
CA LEU A 215 -9.16 23.06 -3.03
C LEU A 215 -10.55 23.58 -2.70
N ALA A 216 -11.27 24.04 -3.73
CA ALA A 216 -12.71 24.25 -3.68
C ALA A 216 -13.44 23.24 -4.55
N PHE A 217 -14.54 22.70 -4.04
CA PHE A 217 -15.34 21.67 -4.72
C PHE A 217 -16.70 22.19 -5.14
N LEU A 218 -17.18 21.67 -6.26
CA LEU A 218 -18.56 21.71 -6.68
C LEU A 218 -19.13 20.29 -6.61
N ASP A 219 -20.21 20.13 -5.85
CA ASP A 219 -20.99 18.90 -5.85
C ASP A 219 -21.93 18.89 -7.05
N THR A 220 -21.90 17.83 -7.85
CA THR A 220 -22.78 17.59 -8.99
C THR A 220 -23.11 16.10 -9.08
N GLU A 221 -23.94 15.73 -10.05
CA GLU A 221 -24.37 14.35 -10.23
C GLU A 221 -24.16 13.88 -11.68
N VAL A 222 -23.89 12.60 -11.81
CA VAL A 222 -23.90 11.90 -13.11
C VAL A 222 -24.86 10.71 -13.02
N ASN A 223 -25.59 10.42 -14.09
CA ASN A 223 -26.47 9.26 -14.09
C ASN A 223 -25.66 8.00 -14.43
N VAL A 224 -25.59 7.08 -13.47
CA VAL A 224 -24.88 5.79 -13.58
C VAL A 224 -25.79 4.72 -13.01
N PHE A 225 -25.95 3.59 -13.70
CA PHE A 225 -26.85 2.52 -13.29
C PHE A 225 -28.28 3.01 -12.97
N HIS A 226 -28.81 3.92 -13.79
CA HIS A 226 -30.11 4.56 -13.57
C HIS A 226 -30.27 5.34 -12.27
N VAL A 227 -29.17 5.59 -11.52
CA VAL A 227 -29.12 6.35 -10.28
C VAL A 227 -28.34 7.63 -10.49
N ASN A 228 -28.80 8.72 -9.89
CA ASN A 228 -28.05 9.97 -9.82
C ASN A 228 -26.89 9.83 -8.82
N PHE A 229 -25.71 9.63 -9.35
CA PHE A 229 -24.49 9.40 -8.56
C PHE A 229 -23.78 10.72 -8.28
N PRO A 230 -23.62 11.12 -7.00
CA PRO A 230 -22.96 12.38 -6.67
C PRO A 230 -21.44 12.28 -6.87
N ILE A 231 -20.91 13.26 -7.60
CA ILE A 231 -19.47 13.44 -7.82
C ILE A 231 -19.02 14.80 -7.32
N LYS A 232 -17.73 14.94 -7.02
CA LYS A 232 -17.10 16.22 -6.66
C LYS A 232 -16.19 16.69 -7.79
N LEU A 233 -16.39 17.94 -8.23
CA LEU A 233 -15.51 18.60 -9.19
C LEU A 233 -14.59 19.57 -8.46
N ILE A 234 -13.30 19.56 -8.75
CA ILE A 234 -12.35 20.59 -8.29
C ILE A 234 -12.49 21.77 -9.23
N ILE A 235 -13.03 22.88 -8.73
CA ILE A 235 -13.25 24.12 -9.50
C ILE A 235 -12.14 25.15 -9.29
N GLU A 236 -11.45 25.10 -8.16
CA GLU A 236 -10.34 25.98 -7.82
C GLU A 236 -9.28 25.21 -7.04
N TRP A 237 -8.01 25.48 -7.31
CA TRP A 237 -6.91 24.88 -6.59
C TRP A 237 -5.74 25.82 -6.48
N HIS A 238 -5.02 25.76 -5.36
CA HIS A 238 -3.78 26.50 -5.11
C HIS A 238 -2.76 25.67 -4.36
N ILE A 239 -1.49 25.88 -4.62
CA ILE A 239 -0.42 25.32 -3.79
C ILE A 239 -0.54 25.96 -2.39
N SER A 240 -0.53 25.12 -1.36
CA SER A 240 -0.72 25.56 0.01
C SER A 240 0.12 24.70 0.98
N ILE A 241 1.45 24.81 0.88
CA ILE A 241 2.34 24.15 1.84
C ILE A 241 1.96 24.64 3.24
N ARG A 242 1.68 23.72 4.15
CA ARG A 242 1.21 24.08 5.49
C ARG A 242 2.28 24.92 6.23
N PRO A 243 1.95 26.05 6.83
CA PRO A 243 2.91 26.87 7.58
C PRO A 243 3.67 26.09 8.65
N CYS A 244 3.02 25.13 9.33
CA CYS A 244 3.67 24.25 10.30
C CYS A 244 4.78 23.37 9.66
N GLU A 245 4.62 22.93 8.41
CA GLU A 245 5.64 22.15 7.69
C GLU A 245 6.86 23.01 7.39
N ILE A 246 6.67 24.23 6.90
CA ILE A 246 7.76 25.20 6.68
C ILE A 246 8.49 25.50 7.99
N ASN A 247 7.75 25.74 9.08
CA ASN A 247 8.33 26.04 10.39
C ASN A 247 9.10 24.84 10.97
N ASN A 248 8.60 23.61 10.78
CA ASN A 248 9.28 22.40 11.21
C ASN A 248 10.51 22.09 10.36
N PHE A 249 10.44 22.35 9.07
CA PHE A 249 11.60 22.25 8.19
C PHE A 249 12.70 23.27 8.56
N ALA A 250 12.31 24.52 8.87
CA ALA A 250 13.25 25.54 9.35
C ALA A 250 14.00 25.13 10.63
N LYS A 251 13.35 24.35 11.54
CA LYS A 251 14.03 23.81 12.74
C LYS A 251 15.18 22.88 12.39
N ILE A 252 15.06 22.07 11.30
CA ILE A 252 16.14 21.21 10.84
C ILE A 252 17.36 22.03 10.44
N LEU A 253 17.11 23.20 9.85
CA LEU A 253 18.15 24.14 9.40
C LEU A 253 18.65 25.06 10.53
N ASN A 254 18.17 24.89 11.76
CA ASN A 254 18.43 25.79 12.92
C ASN A 254 17.99 27.24 12.66
N ILE A 255 16.98 27.45 11.85
CA ILE A 255 16.38 28.77 11.58
C ILE A 255 15.14 28.95 12.46
N SER A 256 15.12 30.02 13.24
CA SER A 256 13.92 30.41 13.97
C SER A 256 12.86 30.93 12.99
N SER A 257 11.72 30.27 12.94
CA SER A 257 10.66 30.55 11.98
C SER A 257 9.30 30.63 12.66
N SER A 258 8.48 31.56 12.18
CA SER A 258 7.06 31.74 12.56
C SER A 258 6.23 32.10 11.32
N VAL A 259 6.43 31.38 10.24
CA VAL A 259 5.67 31.56 9.00
C VAL A 259 4.19 31.31 9.27
N LYS A 260 3.36 32.18 8.75
CA LYS A 260 1.89 32.09 8.77
C LYS A 260 1.34 32.35 7.37
N ARG A 261 0.17 31.81 7.06
CA ARG A 261 -0.49 31.94 5.75
C ARG A 261 -0.73 33.39 5.31
N GLY A 262 -0.97 34.31 6.27
CA GLY A 262 -1.18 35.73 6.01
C GLY A 262 0.05 36.53 5.60
N LEU A 263 1.26 35.98 5.73
CA LEU A 263 2.51 36.68 5.41
C LEU A 263 2.68 36.83 3.88
N GLY A 264 3.06 38.04 3.43
CA GLY A 264 3.31 38.31 2.00
C GLY A 264 4.35 37.38 1.38
N GLN A 265 5.48 37.12 2.09
CA GLN A 265 6.52 36.19 1.64
C GLN A 265 6.00 34.76 1.42
N TYR A 266 5.05 34.29 2.24
CA TYR A 266 4.44 32.98 2.07
C TYR A 266 3.57 32.95 0.82
N LYS A 267 2.68 33.94 0.66
CA LYS A 267 1.82 34.02 -0.53
C LYS A 267 2.63 34.10 -1.80
N ALA A 268 3.66 34.95 -1.84
CA ALA A 268 4.54 35.09 -2.99
C ALA A 268 5.23 33.77 -3.37
N LEU A 269 5.69 32.99 -2.38
CA LEU A 269 6.27 31.67 -2.67
C LEU A 269 5.22 30.72 -3.27
N MET A 270 4.01 30.63 -2.68
CA MET A 270 2.96 29.73 -3.18
C MET A 270 2.55 30.10 -4.61
N GLU A 271 2.28 31.40 -4.87
CA GLU A 271 1.95 31.92 -6.20
C GLU A 271 3.09 31.66 -7.20
N TYR A 272 4.35 31.87 -6.80
CA TYR A 272 5.49 31.61 -7.67
C TYR A 272 5.61 30.13 -8.07
N LEU A 273 5.44 29.20 -7.14
CA LEU A 273 5.45 27.77 -7.41
C LEU A 273 4.31 27.35 -8.34
N GLU A 274 3.11 27.88 -8.10
CA GLU A 274 1.90 27.56 -8.87
C GLU A 274 2.00 28.10 -10.30
N ASP A 275 2.21 29.42 -10.45
CA ASP A 275 2.31 30.10 -11.76
C ASP A 275 3.40 29.51 -12.63
N ASN A 276 4.49 29.04 -12.01
CA ASN A 276 5.63 28.49 -12.71
C ASN A 276 5.58 26.95 -12.79
N GLN A 277 4.55 26.30 -12.17
CA GLN A 277 4.46 24.85 -12.05
C GLN A 277 5.79 24.21 -11.58
N LEU A 278 6.44 24.85 -10.60
CA LEU A 278 7.73 24.47 -10.06
C LEU A 278 7.59 23.79 -8.71
N SER A 279 8.58 22.98 -8.37
CA SER A 279 8.83 22.50 -7.01
C SER A 279 9.90 23.35 -6.31
N LEU A 280 10.03 23.20 -4.98
CA LEU A 280 11.13 23.82 -4.24
C LEU A 280 12.49 23.28 -4.67
N VAL A 281 12.54 22.04 -5.16
CA VAL A 281 13.79 21.44 -5.71
C VAL A 281 14.19 22.12 -7.00
N ASP A 282 13.23 22.47 -7.87
CA ASP A 282 13.54 23.20 -9.09
C ASP A 282 14.16 24.58 -8.79
N ILE A 283 13.65 25.28 -7.75
CA ILE A 283 14.25 26.54 -7.28
C ILE A 283 15.68 26.35 -6.76
N LEU A 284 15.93 25.22 -6.09
CA LEU A 284 17.26 24.88 -5.59
C LEU A 284 18.29 24.71 -6.73
N ASP A 285 17.83 24.12 -7.84
CA ASP A 285 18.65 23.81 -9.02
C ASP A 285 18.83 25.01 -10.00
N PHE A 286 18.19 26.14 -9.75
CA PHE A 286 18.33 27.35 -10.55
C PHE A 286 19.76 27.89 -10.54
N ASP A 287 20.21 28.47 -11.63
CA ASP A 287 21.41 29.27 -11.65
C ASP A 287 21.29 30.54 -10.78
N ASP A 288 22.38 31.22 -10.53
CA ASP A 288 22.40 32.38 -9.63
C ASP A 288 21.52 33.53 -10.13
N VAL A 289 21.37 33.70 -11.44
CA VAL A 289 20.55 34.77 -12.05
C VAL A 289 19.09 34.47 -11.83
N GLN A 290 18.67 33.26 -12.12
CA GLN A 290 17.29 32.79 -11.93
C GLN A 290 16.91 32.80 -10.44
N TYR A 291 17.79 32.29 -9.59
CA TYR A 291 17.54 32.30 -8.14
C TYR A 291 17.43 33.74 -7.59
N SER A 292 18.30 34.66 -8.04
CA SER A 292 18.21 36.04 -7.64
C SER A 292 16.88 36.68 -8.03
N ALA A 293 16.34 36.34 -9.19
CA ALA A 293 15.01 36.82 -9.61
C ALA A 293 13.90 36.29 -8.67
N VAL A 294 13.91 35.01 -8.31
CA VAL A 294 12.98 34.43 -7.32
C VAL A 294 13.10 35.15 -5.98
N LYS A 295 14.33 35.34 -5.53
CA LYS A 295 14.61 36.00 -4.25
C LYS A 295 14.05 37.43 -4.24
N GLN A 296 14.30 38.21 -5.29
CA GLN A 296 13.75 39.56 -5.42
C GLN A 296 12.23 39.55 -5.47
N TYR A 297 11.63 38.61 -6.19
CA TYR A 297 10.17 38.48 -6.23
C TYR A 297 9.58 38.26 -4.81
N ILE A 298 10.10 37.30 -4.05
CA ILE A 298 9.63 37.03 -2.69
C ILE A 298 9.88 38.22 -1.75
N LEU A 299 11.03 38.89 -1.86
CA LEU A 299 11.38 40.04 -1.04
C LEU A 299 10.45 41.23 -1.30
N SER A 300 9.97 41.44 -2.55
CA SER A 300 9.05 42.54 -2.90
C SER A 300 7.70 42.48 -2.14
N TYR A 301 7.29 41.28 -1.70
CA TYR A 301 6.09 41.05 -0.89
C TYR A 301 6.36 41.00 0.63
N SER A 302 7.63 41.09 1.05
CA SER A 302 8.00 41.02 2.47
C SER A 302 7.92 42.40 3.11
N LYS A 303 7.03 42.53 4.09
CA LYS A 303 6.91 43.77 4.89
C LYS A 303 7.82 43.67 6.11
N GLY A 304 9.08 43.96 6.00
CA GLY A 304 10.02 43.97 7.12
C GLY A 304 11.46 43.64 6.71
N ASN A 305 12.40 43.80 7.67
CA ASN A 305 13.83 43.58 7.43
C ASN A 305 14.27 42.12 7.34
N ARG A 306 13.36 41.18 7.68
CA ARG A 306 13.68 39.74 7.71
C ARG A 306 12.70 38.95 6.85
N CYS A 307 13.21 38.18 5.91
CA CYS A 307 12.45 37.25 5.09
C CYS A 307 12.89 35.80 5.38
N VAL A 308 12.18 35.13 6.25
CA VAL A 308 12.52 33.77 6.72
C VAL A 308 12.50 32.76 5.59
N ILE A 309 11.60 32.89 4.61
CA ILE A 309 11.53 31.99 3.47
C ILE A 309 12.80 32.09 2.63
N VAL A 310 13.30 33.30 2.39
CA VAL A 310 14.57 33.50 1.67
C VAL A 310 15.74 32.95 2.47
N GLU A 311 15.77 33.13 3.80
CA GLU A 311 16.80 32.52 4.66
C GLU A 311 16.82 31.00 4.54
N ILE A 312 15.64 30.35 4.53
CA ILE A 312 15.51 28.90 4.35
C ILE A 312 16.06 28.48 2.98
N LEU A 313 15.67 29.16 1.90
CA LEU A 313 16.13 28.83 0.55
C LEU A 313 17.64 29.07 0.36
N ASP A 314 18.19 30.17 0.90
CA ASP A 314 19.64 30.46 0.87
C ASP A 314 20.43 29.36 1.59
N GLN A 315 19.95 28.92 2.76
CA GLN A 315 20.59 27.84 3.51
C GLN A 315 20.51 26.49 2.76
N CYS A 316 19.36 26.19 2.13
CA CYS A 316 19.22 25.00 1.33
C CYS A 316 20.18 24.99 0.14
N ARG A 317 20.35 26.11 -0.57
CA ARG A 317 21.34 26.23 -1.66
C ARG A 317 22.76 26.03 -1.16
N THR A 318 23.11 26.61 -0.01
CA THR A 318 24.44 26.44 0.59
C THR A 318 24.72 24.96 0.89
N ILE A 319 23.77 24.22 1.45
CA ILE A 319 23.91 22.79 1.75
C ILE A 319 24.02 21.99 0.45
N SER A 320 23.17 22.31 -0.54
CA SER A 320 23.16 21.60 -1.83
C SER A 320 24.45 21.83 -2.63
N ALA A 321 25.03 23.04 -2.59
CA ALA A 321 26.28 23.35 -3.28
C ALA A 321 27.47 22.53 -2.77
N ILE A 322 27.48 22.15 -1.49
CA ILE A 322 28.52 21.29 -0.90
C ILE A 322 28.40 19.85 -1.41
N ASN A 323 27.21 19.43 -1.84
CA ASN A 323 26.87 18.07 -2.28
C ASN A 323 27.38 16.97 -1.33
N GLY A 324 27.30 17.24 -0.02
CA GLY A 324 27.76 16.36 1.04
C GLY A 324 26.63 15.45 1.58
N ASN A 325 26.93 14.76 2.67
CA ASN A 325 25.93 13.98 3.39
C ASN A 325 24.77 14.88 3.83
N GLY A 326 23.54 14.39 3.69
CA GLY A 326 22.30 15.13 3.95
C GLY A 326 21.68 15.79 2.73
N ASN A 327 22.39 15.90 1.62
CA ASN A 327 21.87 16.55 0.41
C ASN A 327 20.67 15.81 -0.19
N ASN A 328 20.73 14.49 -0.30
CA ASN A 328 19.64 13.71 -0.87
C ASN A 328 18.36 13.79 0.01
N ILE A 329 18.53 13.78 1.32
CA ILE A 329 17.43 13.95 2.26
C ILE A 329 16.85 15.36 2.15
N LEU A 330 17.69 16.39 2.11
CA LEU A 330 17.26 17.76 1.90
C LEU A 330 16.40 17.90 0.64
N ARG A 331 16.89 17.39 -0.50
CA ARG A 331 16.18 17.43 -1.77
C ARG A 331 14.84 16.70 -1.69
N TYR A 332 14.80 15.52 -1.06
CA TYR A 332 13.56 14.77 -0.88
C TYR A 332 12.56 15.50 0.03
N LEU A 333 13.02 16.13 1.12
CA LEU A 333 12.16 16.94 2.00
C LEU A 333 11.58 18.14 1.28
N LEU A 334 12.37 18.82 0.42
CA LEU A 334 11.89 19.94 -0.40
C LEU A 334 10.93 19.46 -1.50
N HIS A 335 11.08 18.23 -1.99
CA HIS A 335 10.17 17.65 -2.98
C HIS A 335 8.85 17.24 -2.34
N ARG A 336 8.88 16.73 -1.11
CA ARG A 336 7.70 16.21 -0.37
C ARG A 336 7.57 16.89 0.98
N MET A 337 7.22 18.19 1.01
CA MET A 337 7.02 18.96 2.24
C MET A 337 5.88 18.38 3.07
N ASN A 338 6.22 17.42 3.96
CA ASN A 338 5.25 16.72 4.80
C ASN A 338 5.82 16.51 6.20
N ASN A 339 5.09 16.97 7.21
CA ASN A 339 5.50 16.89 8.64
C ASN A 339 5.87 15.49 9.10
N ARG A 340 5.21 14.47 8.58
CA ARG A 340 5.50 13.08 8.94
C ARG A 340 6.94 12.68 8.62
N ILE A 341 7.47 13.18 7.50
CA ILE A 341 8.84 12.90 7.06
C ILE A 341 9.80 13.91 7.69
N ILE A 342 9.40 15.18 7.75
CA ILE A 342 10.20 16.27 8.32
C ILE A 342 10.54 15.98 9.80
N LYS A 343 9.56 15.54 10.58
CA LYS A 343 9.77 15.24 12.02
C LYS A 343 10.68 14.04 12.26
N ASP A 344 10.76 13.11 11.31
CA ASP A 344 11.71 11.99 11.38
C ASP A 344 13.17 12.45 11.27
N GLN A 345 13.44 13.69 10.81
CA GLN A 345 14.77 14.30 10.73
C GLN A 345 15.14 15.15 11.93
N TRP A 346 14.23 15.36 12.88
CA TRP A 346 14.55 16.18 14.06
C TRP A 346 15.65 15.55 14.90
N PRO A 347 16.48 16.38 15.58
CA PRO A 347 17.58 15.89 16.37
C PRO A 347 17.07 15.06 17.55
N PHE A 348 17.17 13.76 17.43
CA PHE A 348 17.07 12.85 18.55
C PHE A 348 18.44 12.76 19.23
N LYS A 349 18.49 12.35 20.51
CA LYS A 349 19.74 12.21 21.28
C LYS A 349 20.83 11.39 20.57
N ASN A 350 20.47 10.57 19.58
CA ASN A 350 21.37 9.70 18.80
C ASN A 350 21.44 10.11 17.31
N GLY A 351 21.01 11.31 16.95
CA GLY A 351 21.07 11.82 15.58
C GLY A 351 22.49 12.28 15.19
N ASN A 352 22.84 12.10 13.91
CA ASN A 352 24.05 12.65 13.33
C ASN A 352 23.75 14.00 12.67
N THR A 353 24.71 14.92 12.68
CA THR A 353 24.60 16.23 12.01
C THR A 353 25.52 16.27 10.81
N TYR A 354 24.97 16.64 9.66
CA TYR A 354 25.72 16.82 8.42
C TYR A 354 25.34 18.17 7.79
N GLY A 355 26.29 19.06 7.65
CA GLY A 355 26.07 20.36 6.99
C GLY A 355 24.85 21.14 7.51
N ASN A 356 24.64 21.18 8.81
CA ASN A 356 23.48 21.76 9.51
C ASN A 356 22.15 20.98 9.35
N LEU A 357 22.15 19.85 8.66
CA LEU A 357 20.98 18.96 8.59
C LEU A 357 21.11 17.83 9.62
N TYR A 358 20.14 17.71 10.51
CA TYR A 358 20.09 16.64 11.51
C TYR A 358 19.41 15.42 10.90
N LEU A 359 20.12 14.28 10.88
CA LEU A 359 19.63 13.02 10.31
C LEU A 359 19.35 12.03 11.43
N SER A 360 18.18 11.41 11.42
CA SER A 360 17.91 10.25 12.25
C SER A 360 18.67 9.02 11.76
N SER A 361 18.88 8.02 12.63
CA SER A 361 19.48 6.75 12.21
C SER A 361 18.71 6.01 11.12
N LYS A 362 17.42 6.32 10.95
CA LYS A 362 16.57 5.80 9.88
C LYS A 362 16.90 6.40 8.51
N CYS A 363 17.41 7.62 8.48
CA CYS A 363 17.65 8.39 7.27
C CYS A 363 19.07 8.25 6.73
N ILE A 364 20.05 7.88 7.57
CA ILE A 364 21.44 7.69 7.16
C ILE A 364 21.56 6.70 5.99
N PRO A 365 20.92 5.51 6.00
CA PRO A 365 20.90 4.62 4.85
C PRO A 365 20.29 5.27 3.59
N PHE A 366 19.22 6.04 3.77
CA PHE A 366 18.56 6.77 2.68
C PHE A 366 19.47 7.81 2.05
N ASP A 367 20.24 8.59 2.85
CA ASP A 367 21.14 9.61 2.33
C ASP A 367 22.31 9.02 1.53
N ARG A 368 22.88 7.89 2.00
CA ARG A 368 23.95 7.19 1.27
C ARG A 368 23.43 6.34 0.11
N HIS A 369 22.26 5.78 0.27
CA HIS A 369 21.60 4.92 -0.70
C HIS A 369 20.22 5.49 -0.99
N PRO A 370 20.11 6.61 -1.74
CA PRO A 370 18.87 7.34 -1.94
C PRO A 370 17.76 6.48 -2.54
N PHE A 371 18.14 5.49 -3.34
CA PHE A 371 17.20 4.54 -3.96
C PHE A 371 16.99 3.26 -3.15
N SER A 372 17.47 3.19 -1.90
CA SER A 372 17.26 1.99 -1.07
C SER A 372 15.80 1.81 -0.67
N PHE A 373 15.42 0.55 -0.48
CA PHE A 373 14.15 0.17 0.13
C PHE A 373 14.38 -0.12 1.62
N ASN A 374 13.84 0.72 2.52
CA ASN A 374 14.02 0.56 3.96
C ASN A 374 12.68 0.28 4.66
N PRO A 375 12.33 -0.97 4.96
CA PRO A 375 11.05 -1.32 5.57
C PRO A 375 10.90 -0.85 7.03
N LYS A 376 11.99 -0.48 7.70
CA LYS A 376 11.96 0.00 9.10
C LYS A 376 11.69 1.49 9.25
N GLY A 377 11.74 2.24 8.16
CA GLY A 377 11.55 3.70 8.15
C GLY A 377 10.51 4.15 7.12
N HIS A 378 10.63 5.40 6.72
CA HIS A 378 9.87 5.91 5.59
C HIS A 378 10.36 5.26 4.29
N ILE A 379 9.45 4.61 3.57
CA ILE A 379 9.73 4.07 2.24
C ILE A 379 9.37 5.15 1.22
N SER A 380 10.40 5.73 0.61
CA SER A 380 10.19 6.71 -0.45
C SER A 380 9.70 6.02 -1.73
N ASN A 381 8.76 6.68 -2.42
CA ASN A 381 8.33 6.24 -3.73
C ASN A 381 9.47 6.44 -4.75
N LEU A 382 9.68 5.49 -5.63
CA LEU A 382 10.75 5.56 -6.64
C LEU A 382 10.58 6.75 -7.59
N TYR A 383 9.34 7.12 -7.94
CA TYR A 383 9.07 8.30 -8.77
C TYR A 383 9.50 9.60 -8.09
N ASP A 384 9.14 9.76 -6.82
CA ASP A 384 9.53 10.95 -6.05
C ASP A 384 11.06 11.08 -5.99
N LEU A 385 11.77 9.94 -5.85
CA LEU A 385 13.22 9.92 -5.87
C LEU A 385 13.79 10.37 -7.22
N PHE A 386 13.26 9.87 -8.33
CA PHE A 386 13.68 10.26 -9.68
C PHE A 386 13.40 11.72 -10.00
N GLU A 387 12.41 12.33 -9.38
CA GLU A 387 12.10 13.74 -9.57
C GLU A 387 12.99 14.68 -8.77
N CYS A 388 13.60 14.23 -7.67
CA CYS A 388 14.40 15.08 -6.80
C CYS A 388 15.90 14.73 -6.73
N ILE A 389 16.29 13.52 -7.13
CA ILE A 389 17.67 13.02 -7.06
C ILE A 389 18.08 12.48 -8.43
N ASP A 390 19.29 12.79 -8.86
CA ASP A 390 19.81 12.25 -10.12
C ASP A 390 20.10 10.74 -9.96
N PRO A 391 19.47 9.87 -10.77
CA PRO A 391 19.69 8.43 -10.70
C PRO A 391 20.98 7.96 -11.39
N VAL A 392 21.69 8.83 -12.11
CA VAL A 392 22.90 8.46 -12.86
C VAL A 392 24.01 8.02 -11.91
N GLY A 393 24.56 6.81 -12.15
CA GLY A 393 25.62 6.23 -11.31
C GLY A 393 25.09 5.51 -10.06
N HIS A 394 23.77 5.41 -9.87
CA HIS A 394 23.13 4.74 -8.73
C HIS A 394 22.55 3.35 -9.07
N GLU A 395 22.97 2.74 -10.19
CA GLU A 395 22.54 1.40 -10.60
C GLU A 395 22.74 0.32 -9.53
N PRO A 396 23.84 0.33 -8.74
CA PRO A 396 24.02 -0.66 -7.66
C PRO A 396 22.93 -0.60 -6.61
N GLU A 397 22.48 0.60 -6.24
CA GLU A 397 21.44 0.83 -5.23
C GLU A 397 20.05 0.43 -5.75
N LEU A 398 19.77 0.74 -7.02
CA LEU A 398 18.53 0.34 -7.68
C LEU A 398 18.42 -1.18 -7.81
N LEU A 399 19.52 -1.88 -8.10
CA LEU A 399 19.58 -3.33 -8.08
C LEU A 399 19.28 -3.88 -6.67
N ALA A 400 19.91 -3.31 -5.65
CA ALA A 400 19.67 -3.69 -4.26
C ALA A 400 18.23 -3.45 -3.83
N ARG A 401 17.65 -2.31 -4.21
CA ARG A 401 16.22 -1.98 -3.98
C ARG A 401 15.31 -3.01 -4.64
N PHE A 402 15.59 -3.39 -5.88
CA PHE A 402 14.81 -4.40 -6.59
C PHE A 402 14.79 -5.74 -5.85
N ILE A 403 15.97 -6.23 -5.44
CA ILE A 403 16.11 -7.49 -4.71
C ILE A 403 15.37 -7.44 -3.36
N GLU A 404 15.57 -6.35 -2.60
CA GLU A 404 14.93 -6.15 -1.31
C GLU A 404 13.40 -6.11 -1.44
N LYS A 405 12.90 -5.40 -2.45
CA LYS A 405 11.47 -5.28 -2.71
C LYS A 405 10.89 -6.61 -3.18
N ASN A 406 11.58 -7.35 -4.04
CA ASN A 406 11.18 -8.67 -4.49
C ASN A 406 11.04 -9.64 -3.30
N THR A 407 11.98 -9.61 -2.36
CA THR A 407 11.91 -10.40 -1.14
C THR A 407 10.73 -9.99 -0.24
N ASN A 408 10.57 -8.69 0.03
CA ASN A 408 9.55 -8.20 0.97
C ASN A 408 8.12 -8.23 0.42
N GLN A 409 7.93 -8.05 -0.90
CA GLN A 409 6.60 -7.99 -1.51
C GLN A 409 6.17 -9.27 -2.19
N ASN A 410 7.11 -10.00 -2.81
CA ASN A 410 6.82 -11.23 -3.53
C ASN A 410 7.19 -12.49 -2.74
N GLY A 411 7.73 -12.36 -1.53
CA GLY A 411 8.14 -13.48 -0.69
C GLY A 411 9.33 -14.30 -1.23
N ILE A 412 10.07 -13.81 -2.24
CA ILE A 412 11.15 -14.53 -2.92
C ILE A 412 12.47 -14.25 -2.22
N LEU A 413 12.99 -15.26 -1.51
CA LEU A 413 14.29 -15.15 -0.83
C LEU A 413 15.45 -15.08 -1.84
N PHE A 414 15.43 -15.94 -2.86
CA PHE A 414 16.49 -16.07 -3.87
C PHE A 414 15.97 -15.59 -5.23
N THR A 415 16.34 -14.38 -5.62
CA THR A 415 15.97 -13.79 -6.91
C THR A 415 16.79 -14.41 -8.04
N PRO A 416 16.17 -15.00 -9.09
CA PRO A 416 16.91 -15.55 -10.24
C PRO A 416 17.71 -14.45 -10.97
N MET A 417 18.92 -14.77 -11.43
CA MET A 417 19.74 -13.87 -12.23
C MET A 417 19.02 -13.45 -13.54
N ASP A 418 18.16 -14.32 -14.06
CA ASP A 418 17.37 -14.05 -15.26
C ASP A 418 16.37 -12.92 -15.07
N ASP A 419 15.82 -12.73 -13.86
CA ASP A 419 14.92 -11.62 -13.53
C ASP A 419 15.67 -10.27 -13.46
N LEU A 420 17.00 -10.32 -13.38
CA LEU A 420 17.87 -9.15 -13.28
C LEU A 420 18.46 -8.69 -14.63
N LYS A 421 18.08 -9.31 -15.75
CA LYS A 421 18.59 -8.99 -17.10
C LYS A 421 18.43 -7.54 -17.50
N LEU A 422 17.47 -6.83 -16.91
CA LEU A 422 17.28 -5.39 -17.12
C LEU A 422 18.48 -4.54 -16.65
N PHE A 423 19.23 -5.02 -15.66
CA PHE A 423 20.46 -4.37 -15.18
C PHE A 423 21.70 -4.68 -16.05
N GLY A 424 21.58 -5.63 -16.97
CA GLY A 424 22.61 -5.99 -17.93
C GLY A 424 22.97 -7.47 -17.92
N SER A 425 24.18 -7.80 -18.41
CA SER A 425 24.72 -9.17 -18.38
C SER A 425 25.01 -9.63 -16.94
N ALA A 426 25.16 -10.95 -16.74
CA ALA A 426 25.52 -11.50 -15.44
C ALA A 426 26.80 -10.88 -14.87
N GLU A 427 27.82 -10.65 -15.70
CA GLU A 427 29.09 -10.02 -15.31
C GLU A 427 28.89 -8.57 -14.84
N LYS A 428 28.01 -7.81 -15.53
CA LYS A 428 27.66 -6.46 -15.10
C LYS A 428 26.92 -6.48 -13.74
N ILE A 429 25.97 -7.40 -13.56
CA ILE A 429 25.22 -7.56 -12.30
C ILE A 429 26.17 -7.89 -11.14
N GLU A 430 27.13 -8.81 -11.34
CA GLU A 430 28.19 -9.10 -10.34
C GLU A 430 29.02 -7.85 -10.00
N THR A 431 29.34 -7.03 -11.00
CA THR A 431 30.07 -5.78 -10.78
C THR A 431 29.25 -4.79 -9.96
N LEU A 432 27.96 -4.62 -10.27
CA LEU A 432 27.03 -3.77 -9.50
C LEU A 432 26.90 -4.25 -8.05
N ILE A 433 26.80 -5.55 -7.81
CA ILE A 433 26.75 -6.12 -6.46
C ILE A 433 28.03 -5.80 -5.68
N LYS A 434 29.20 -5.96 -6.29
CA LYS A 434 30.49 -5.62 -5.67
C LYS A 434 30.57 -4.12 -5.32
N GLN A 435 30.13 -3.25 -6.23
CA GLN A 435 30.07 -1.79 -6.01
C GLN A 435 29.10 -1.44 -4.85
N TYR A 436 27.91 -2.04 -4.84
CA TYR A 436 26.94 -1.85 -3.76
C TYR A 436 27.52 -2.27 -2.41
N ASN A 437 28.07 -3.49 -2.30
CA ASN A 437 28.62 -4.01 -1.05
C ASN A 437 29.81 -3.17 -0.56
N ALA A 438 30.64 -2.63 -1.48
CA ALA A 438 31.75 -1.75 -1.14
C ALA A 438 31.29 -0.38 -0.61
N SER A 439 30.11 0.09 -1.01
CA SER A 439 29.55 1.38 -0.58
C SER A 439 28.83 1.32 0.77
N LEU A 440 28.58 0.12 1.30
CA LEU A 440 27.88 -0.07 2.58
C LEU A 440 28.71 0.45 3.76
N TYR A 441 28.02 1.06 4.72
CA TYR A 441 28.60 1.35 6.04
C TYR A 441 28.89 0.05 6.79
N ASP A 442 30.03 -0.04 7.45
CA ASP A 442 30.42 -1.23 8.23
C ASP A 442 29.33 -1.67 9.22
N ARG A 443 28.64 -0.71 9.85
CA ARG A 443 27.53 -0.98 10.77
C ARG A 443 26.37 -1.74 10.12
N PHE A 444 26.05 -1.45 8.86
CA PHE A 444 24.91 -2.05 8.14
C PHE A 444 25.32 -3.20 7.22
N ARG A 445 26.62 -3.36 6.98
CA ARG A 445 27.16 -4.37 6.07
C ARG A 445 26.69 -5.79 6.38
N PRO A 446 26.71 -6.27 7.66
CA PRO A 446 26.31 -7.65 7.96
C PRO A 446 24.88 -8.00 7.51
N ASP A 447 23.99 -7.00 7.54
CA ASP A 447 22.58 -7.19 7.20
C ASP A 447 22.25 -6.80 5.76
N ALA A 448 22.98 -5.83 5.17
CA ALA A 448 22.63 -5.23 3.89
C ALA A 448 23.34 -5.84 2.69
N GLU A 449 24.40 -6.64 2.89
CA GLU A 449 25.17 -7.25 1.78
C GLU A 449 24.32 -8.12 0.88
N LEU A 450 24.54 -7.96 -0.44
CA LEU A 450 24.01 -8.85 -1.46
C LEU A 450 25.00 -9.98 -1.75
N HIS A 451 24.49 -11.17 -1.84
CA HIS A 451 25.25 -12.37 -2.13
C HIS A 451 24.74 -13.08 -3.39
N ILE A 452 25.65 -13.82 -4.04
CA ILE A 452 25.32 -14.68 -5.16
C ILE A 452 25.56 -16.12 -4.74
N TYR A 453 24.58 -16.98 -5.00
CA TYR A 453 24.72 -18.42 -4.86
C TYR A 453 24.15 -19.12 -6.10
N LYS A 454 24.98 -19.85 -6.81
CA LYS A 454 24.63 -20.38 -8.13
C LYS A 454 24.16 -19.26 -9.04
N ASN A 455 22.96 -19.35 -9.59
CA ASN A 455 22.35 -18.36 -10.48
C ASN A 455 21.30 -17.49 -9.76
N TYR A 456 21.47 -17.22 -8.45
CA TYR A 456 20.52 -16.45 -7.64
C TYR A 456 21.22 -15.38 -6.83
N VAL A 457 20.53 -14.23 -6.69
CA VAL A 457 20.97 -13.11 -5.85
C VAL A 457 20.03 -12.94 -4.68
N PHE A 458 20.57 -12.65 -3.50
CA PHE A 458 19.79 -12.50 -2.28
C PHE A 458 20.49 -11.57 -1.28
N LYS A 459 19.73 -11.03 -0.34
CA LYS A 459 20.25 -10.22 0.77
C LYS A 459 20.55 -11.13 1.96
N ARG A 460 21.75 -10.98 2.53
CA ARG A 460 22.25 -11.82 3.62
C ARG A 460 21.36 -11.79 4.87
N GLU A 461 20.81 -10.63 5.22
CA GLU A 461 19.90 -10.48 6.37
C GLU A 461 18.73 -11.48 6.32
N HIS A 462 18.06 -11.57 5.17
CA HIS A 462 16.89 -12.43 5.03
C HIS A 462 17.24 -13.91 5.11
N GLU A 463 18.35 -14.31 4.52
CA GLU A 463 18.85 -15.67 4.63
C GLU A 463 19.19 -16.01 6.07
N ASN A 464 20.01 -15.18 6.75
CA ASN A 464 20.44 -15.42 8.13
C ASN A 464 19.25 -15.55 9.08
N LYS A 465 18.27 -14.65 8.97
CA LYS A 465 17.05 -14.71 9.78
C LYS A 465 16.25 -15.99 9.53
N THR A 466 16.11 -16.39 8.27
CA THR A 466 15.41 -17.63 7.92
C THR A 466 16.11 -18.86 8.50
N ILE A 467 17.43 -18.92 8.40
CA ILE A 467 18.24 -20.01 8.98
C ILE A 467 18.10 -20.01 10.51
N GLN A 468 18.19 -18.87 11.15
CA GLN A 468 18.04 -18.75 12.61
C GLN A 468 16.67 -19.23 13.09
N ILE A 469 15.58 -18.86 12.37
CA ILE A 469 14.23 -19.36 12.68
C ILE A 469 14.20 -20.88 12.60
N ILE A 470 14.66 -21.43 11.48
CA ILE A 470 14.64 -22.88 11.23
C ILE A 470 15.45 -23.63 12.29
N SER A 471 16.68 -23.17 12.58
CA SER A 471 17.55 -23.84 13.56
C SER A 471 16.98 -23.78 14.98
N THR A 472 16.36 -22.66 15.38
CA THR A 472 15.71 -22.55 16.69
C THR A 472 14.51 -23.46 16.81
N LEU A 473 13.66 -23.50 15.77
CA LEU A 473 12.48 -24.38 15.74
C LEU A 473 12.85 -25.86 15.65
N ASP A 474 13.92 -26.20 14.93
CA ASP A 474 14.44 -27.56 14.89
C ASP A 474 14.96 -27.99 16.27
N GLY A 475 15.71 -27.13 16.95
CA GLY A 475 16.11 -27.37 18.35
C GLY A 475 14.91 -27.65 19.26
N LEU A 476 13.85 -26.84 19.18
CA LEU A 476 12.61 -27.06 19.95
C LEU A 476 11.90 -28.36 19.59
N SER A 477 12.04 -28.83 18.36
CA SER A 477 11.43 -30.08 17.89
C SER A 477 12.08 -31.35 18.44
N GLN A 478 13.25 -31.24 19.05
CA GLN A 478 14.02 -32.35 19.59
C GLN A 478 13.88 -32.56 21.11
N HIS A 479 13.10 -31.74 21.77
CA HIS A 479 12.95 -31.78 23.23
C HIS A 479 11.50 -31.92 23.64
N SER A 480 11.24 -32.76 24.68
CA SER A 480 9.92 -32.87 25.32
C SER A 480 9.59 -31.62 26.13
N CYS A 481 8.32 -31.32 26.25
CA CYS A 481 7.85 -30.15 27.01
C CYS A 481 7.19 -30.54 28.33
N THR A 482 7.25 -29.65 29.32
CA THR A 482 6.67 -29.86 30.67
C THR A 482 5.18 -30.16 30.66
N ILE A 483 4.44 -29.65 29.65
CA ILE A 483 2.99 -29.86 29.52
C ILE A 483 2.61 -31.18 28.81
N SER A 484 3.59 -32.00 28.42
CA SER A 484 3.34 -33.27 27.68
C SER A 484 2.39 -34.26 28.41
N SER A 485 2.43 -34.26 29.75
CA SER A 485 1.54 -35.10 30.57
C SER A 485 0.05 -34.79 30.40
N CYS A 486 -0.29 -33.58 29.98
CA CYS A 486 -1.68 -33.19 29.68
C CYS A 486 -2.25 -33.89 28.44
N PHE A 487 -1.41 -34.43 27.56
CA PHE A 487 -1.78 -35.02 26.27
C PHE A 487 -1.73 -36.53 26.23
N SER A 488 -2.03 -37.19 27.37
CA SER A 488 -2.15 -38.65 27.44
C SER A 488 -3.38 -39.14 26.67
N ALA A 489 -3.34 -40.39 26.20
CA ALA A 489 -4.47 -41.02 25.52
C ALA A 489 -5.77 -40.97 26.38
N GLU A 490 -5.67 -41.13 27.69
CA GLU A 490 -6.78 -41.06 28.62
C GLU A 490 -7.41 -39.67 28.67
N HIS A 491 -6.59 -38.60 28.75
CA HIS A 491 -7.07 -37.22 28.75
C HIS A 491 -7.72 -36.84 27.41
N VAL A 492 -7.16 -37.30 26.29
CA VAL A 492 -7.75 -37.05 24.96
C VAL A 492 -9.07 -37.77 24.79
N GLU A 493 -9.22 -39.02 25.31
CA GLU A 493 -10.50 -39.74 25.28
C GLU A 493 -11.59 -39.01 26.09
N GLN A 494 -11.25 -38.38 27.22
CA GLN A 494 -12.19 -37.59 28.00
C GLN A 494 -12.80 -36.41 27.24
N LEU A 495 -12.08 -35.86 26.23
CA LEU A 495 -12.62 -34.80 25.37
C LEU A 495 -13.83 -35.23 24.55
N LYS A 496 -14.00 -36.52 24.26
CA LYS A 496 -15.17 -37.08 23.58
C LYS A 496 -16.45 -36.97 24.40
N LEU A 497 -16.31 -36.87 25.73
CA LEU A 497 -17.42 -36.78 26.68
C LEU A 497 -17.84 -35.32 26.96
N LEU A 498 -17.04 -34.34 26.53
CA LEU A 498 -17.36 -32.94 26.77
C LEU A 498 -18.53 -32.45 25.90
N PRO A 499 -19.32 -31.50 26.38
CA PRO A 499 -20.42 -30.93 25.59
C PRO A 499 -19.91 -29.83 24.63
N GLY A 500 -20.71 -29.58 23.59
CA GLY A 500 -20.55 -28.43 22.70
C GLY A 500 -19.25 -28.40 21.94
N ARG A 501 -18.62 -27.20 21.82
CA ARG A 501 -17.41 -26.95 21.04
C ARG A 501 -16.13 -27.59 21.60
N SER A 502 -16.14 -28.01 22.85
CA SER A 502 -15.04 -28.71 23.50
C SER A 502 -15.02 -30.21 23.21
N ARG A 503 -16.11 -30.75 22.63
CA ARG A 503 -16.21 -32.17 22.28
C ARG A 503 -15.28 -32.50 21.10
N LEU A 504 -14.50 -33.53 21.25
CA LEU A 504 -13.67 -34.05 20.17
C LEU A 504 -14.53 -34.68 19.07
N ASP A 505 -14.49 -34.13 17.87
CA ASP A 505 -15.39 -34.42 16.76
C ASP A 505 -14.72 -35.15 15.58
N ASP A 506 -13.38 -35.22 15.57
CA ASP A 506 -12.61 -35.70 14.43
C ASP A 506 -11.46 -36.63 14.89
N PRO A 507 -11.41 -37.88 14.37
CA PRO A 507 -10.33 -38.83 14.68
C PRO A 507 -8.91 -38.28 14.38
N ILE A 508 -8.76 -37.48 13.31
CA ILE A 508 -7.48 -36.87 12.95
C ILE A 508 -7.01 -35.93 14.06
N LYS A 509 -7.92 -35.15 14.64
CA LYS A 509 -7.60 -34.27 15.77
C LYS A 509 -7.21 -35.08 17.02
N ALA A 510 -7.85 -36.23 17.25
CA ALA A 510 -7.48 -37.14 18.34
C ALA A 510 -6.02 -37.65 18.17
N ASP A 511 -5.70 -38.12 16.99
CA ASP A 511 -4.35 -38.61 16.67
C ASP A 511 -3.28 -37.54 16.83
N ILE A 512 -3.58 -36.28 16.46
CA ILE A 512 -2.69 -35.13 16.66
C ILE A 512 -2.45 -34.85 18.14
N LEU A 513 -3.52 -34.91 18.95
CA LEU A 513 -3.45 -34.55 20.37
C LEU A 513 -2.76 -35.65 21.21
N VAL A 514 -2.92 -36.92 20.86
CA VAL A 514 -2.29 -38.00 21.62
C VAL A 514 -0.76 -37.91 21.51
N ASN A 515 -0.11 -37.84 22.65
CA ASN A 515 1.36 -37.69 22.75
C ASN A 515 1.92 -36.35 22.22
N MET A 516 1.05 -35.35 22.00
CA MET A 516 1.53 -34.01 21.70
C MET A 516 2.48 -33.52 22.81
N PHE A 517 3.56 -32.86 22.43
CA PHE A 517 4.65 -32.40 23.31
C PHE A 517 5.51 -33.48 24.01
N GLN A 518 5.32 -34.74 23.70
CA GLN A 518 6.17 -35.79 24.28
C GLN A 518 7.60 -35.79 23.73
N TYR A 519 7.72 -35.44 22.43
CA TYR A 519 9.00 -35.44 21.71
C TYR A 519 9.42 -34.09 21.18
N SER A 520 8.51 -33.07 21.25
CA SER A 520 8.72 -31.76 20.68
C SER A 520 8.08 -30.68 21.55
N CYS A 521 8.76 -29.55 21.77
CA CYS A 521 8.18 -28.36 22.40
C CYS A 521 7.47 -27.43 21.38
N VAL A 522 7.56 -27.72 20.08
CA VAL A 522 6.89 -26.95 19.04
C VAL A 522 6.03 -27.84 18.15
N HIS A 523 4.81 -27.40 17.86
CA HIS A 523 3.93 -28.07 16.92
C HIS A 523 3.38 -27.12 15.87
N PHE A 524 3.40 -27.57 14.61
CA PHE A 524 2.88 -26.86 13.45
C PHE A 524 1.56 -27.46 13.04
N ILE A 525 0.51 -26.65 12.96
CA ILE A 525 -0.83 -27.05 12.54
C ILE A 525 -1.16 -26.33 11.24
N TYR A 526 -1.02 -27.03 10.14
CA TYR A 526 -1.39 -26.56 8.80
C TYR A 526 -2.82 -26.95 8.50
N GLY A 527 -3.53 -26.11 7.74
CA GLY A 527 -4.86 -26.46 7.28
C GLY A 527 -5.50 -25.38 6.45
N ALA A 528 -6.30 -25.78 5.48
CA ALA A 528 -7.07 -24.87 4.65
C ALA A 528 -8.08 -24.06 5.48
N ALA A 529 -8.70 -23.05 4.84
CA ALA A 529 -9.81 -22.32 5.44
C ALA A 529 -10.94 -23.28 5.84
N GLY A 530 -11.42 -23.16 7.10
CA GLY A 530 -12.56 -23.96 7.59
C GLY A 530 -12.27 -25.40 7.99
N THR A 531 -11.01 -25.84 8.08
CA THR A 531 -10.65 -27.21 8.50
C THR A 531 -10.70 -27.45 10.01
N GLY A 532 -11.14 -26.46 10.79
CA GLY A 532 -11.30 -26.63 12.24
C GLY A 532 -10.01 -26.42 13.05
N LYS A 533 -9.07 -25.63 12.56
CA LYS A 533 -7.84 -25.23 13.28
C LYS A 533 -8.15 -24.66 14.66
N THR A 534 -9.08 -23.70 14.75
CA THR A 534 -9.49 -23.09 16.02
C THR A 534 -10.20 -24.09 16.95
N THR A 535 -10.91 -25.09 16.40
CA THR A 535 -11.49 -26.18 17.20
C THR A 535 -10.40 -27.03 17.84
N LEU A 536 -9.30 -27.32 17.11
CA LEU A 536 -8.16 -28.02 17.69
C LEU A 536 -7.49 -27.19 18.79
N VAL A 537 -7.42 -25.86 18.65
CA VAL A 537 -6.95 -24.97 19.73
C VAL A 537 -7.82 -25.11 20.97
N ASN A 538 -9.16 -25.22 20.82
CA ASN A 538 -10.06 -25.46 21.96
C ASN A 538 -9.74 -26.76 22.68
N HIS A 539 -9.43 -27.82 21.94
CA HIS A 539 -9.06 -29.09 22.55
C HIS A 539 -7.74 -28.98 23.31
N ILE A 540 -6.74 -28.31 22.72
CA ILE A 540 -5.46 -28.00 23.38
C ILE A 540 -5.70 -27.20 24.66
N THR A 541 -6.53 -26.14 24.58
CA THR A 541 -6.89 -25.29 25.73
C THR A 541 -7.55 -26.10 26.86
N SER A 542 -8.45 -26.99 26.51
CA SER A 542 -9.15 -27.85 27.48
C SER A 542 -8.20 -28.83 28.18
N LEU A 543 -7.27 -29.41 27.43
CA LEU A 543 -6.24 -30.33 27.99
C LEU A 543 -5.23 -29.59 28.89
N THR A 544 -4.99 -28.31 28.62
CA THR A 544 -4.03 -27.47 29.36
C THR A 544 -4.71 -26.47 30.30
N ALA A 545 -5.87 -26.83 30.88
CA ALA A 545 -6.72 -25.95 31.69
C ALA A 545 -5.99 -25.29 32.87
N SER A 546 -5.04 -25.98 33.49
CA SER A 546 -4.27 -25.50 34.64
C SER A 546 -3.05 -24.66 34.25
N GLN A 547 -2.72 -24.54 32.97
CA GLN A 547 -1.52 -23.88 32.47
C GLN A 547 -1.82 -22.42 32.08
N ARG A 548 -0.82 -21.55 32.19
CA ARG A 548 -0.91 -20.14 31.72
C ARG A 548 -0.67 -20.10 30.22
N LYS A 549 -1.65 -19.57 29.48
CA LYS A 549 -1.64 -19.59 28.01
C LYS A 549 -1.67 -18.18 27.43
N ILE A 550 -0.88 -17.95 26.39
CA ILE A 550 -0.90 -16.71 25.60
C ILE A 550 -1.31 -17.06 24.16
N TYR A 551 -2.36 -16.42 23.71
CA TYR A 551 -2.86 -16.56 22.34
C TYR A 551 -2.49 -15.32 21.53
N LEU A 552 -1.73 -15.52 20.46
CA LEU A 552 -1.19 -14.47 19.62
C LEU A 552 -1.76 -14.55 18.19
N ALA A 553 -2.03 -13.39 17.60
CA ALA A 553 -2.29 -13.26 16.17
C ALA A 553 -1.76 -11.90 15.67
N GLN A 554 -1.60 -11.75 14.35
CA GLN A 554 -1.05 -10.53 13.77
C GLN A 554 -2.00 -9.34 13.90
N THR A 555 -3.32 -9.56 13.86
CA THR A 555 -4.34 -8.51 13.84
C THR A 555 -5.32 -8.63 15.00
N ASN A 556 -5.88 -7.52 15.45
CA ASN A 556 -6.89 -7.52 16.50
C ASN A 556 -8.15 -8.34 16.12
N PRO A 557 -8.70 -8.30 14.88
CA PRO A 557 -9.82 -9.17 14.51
C PRO A 557 -9.49 -10.66 14.64
N ALA A 558 -8.26 -11.07 14.29
CA ALA A 558 -7.84 -12.46 14.45
C ALA A 558 -7.76 -12.85 15.95
N VAL A 559 -7.21 -11.96 16.80
CA VAL A 559 -7.19 -12.14 18.26
C VAL A 559 -8.61 -12.27 18.82
N GLU A 560 -9.52 -11.40 18.41
CA GLU A 560 -10.91 -11.42 18.89
C GLU A 560 -11.65 -12.64 18.38
N ASN A 561 -11.40 -13.07 17.14
CA ASN A 561 -11.95 -14.33 16.62
C ASN A 561 -11.47 -15.55 17.42
N LEU A 562 -10.19 -15.56 17.83
CA LEU A 562 -9.67 -16.57 18.77
C LEU A 562 -10.39 -16.48 20.11
N ARG A 563 -10.50 -15.30 20.73
CA ARG A 563 -11.14 -15.09 22.03
C ARG A 563 -12.59 -15.60 22.06
N ARG A 564 -13.36 -15.34 20.98
CA ARG A 564 -14.77 -15.79 20.87
C ARG A 564 -14.91 -17.28 20.61
N LYS A 565 -13.95 -17.89 19.92
CA LYS A 565 -14.02 -19.28 19.49
C LYS A 565 -13.34 -20.22 20.49
N VAL A 566 -12.32 -19.75 21.20
CA VAL A 566 -11.62 -20.52 22.22
C VAL A 566 -12.39 -20.41 23.54
N VAL A 567 -12.81 -21.55 24.07
CA VAL A 567 -13.44 -21.62 25.38
C VAL A 567 -12.36 -21.51 26.45
N SER A 568 -12.13 -20.28 26.93
CA SER A 568 -11.14 -20.03 27.98
C SER A 568 -11.44 -20.85 29.22
N SER A 569 -10.46 -21.57 29.72
CA SER A 569 -10.58 -22.45 30.88
C SER A 569 -10.20 -21.78 32.21
N GLY A 570 -9.70 -20.51 32.17
CA GLY A 570 -9.27 -19.84 33.39
C GLY A 570 -8.99 -18.36 33.25
N SER A 571 -8.87 -17.68 34.40
CA SER A 571 -8.53 -16.25 34.49
C SER A 571 -7.10 -15.90 34.04
N GLN A 572 -6.29 -16.90 33.66
CA GLN A 572 -4.87 -16.77 33.30
C GLN A 572 -4.61 -16.83 31.81
N ASP A 573 -5.67 -16.93 30.98
CA ASP A 573 -5.54 -16.94 29.53
C ASP A 573 -5.47 -15.50 28.99
N GLU A 574 -4.36 -15.14 28.27
CA GLU A 574 -4.18 -13.82 27.68
C GLU A 574 -4.30 -13.90 26.15
N PHE A 575 -5.07 -12.97 25.57
CA PHE A 575 -5.25 -12.82 24.12
C PHE A 575 -4.72 -11.45 23.68
N MET A 576 -3.75 -11.41 22.77
CA MET A 576 -3.19 -10.15 22.31
C MET A 576 -2.55 -10.25 20.92
N THR A 577 -2.31 -9.10 20.30
CA THR A 577 -1.55 -9.05 19.05
C THR A 577 -0.06 -9.31 19.32
N ILE A 578 0.63 -9.83 18.30
CA ILE A 578 2.08 -10.06 18.33
C ILE A 578 2.81 -8.76 18.68
N GLU A 579 2.42 -7.62 18.11
CA GLU A 579 3.01 -6.32 18.41
C GLU A 579 2.89 -5.95 19.88
N ARG A 580 1.70 -6.17 20.47
CA ARG A 580 1.45 -5.90 21.91
C ARG A 580 2.28 -6.83 22.81
N PHE A 581 2.38 -8.11 22.44
CA PHE A 581 3.20 -9.09 23.15
C PHE A 581 4.68 -8.66 23.16
N ILE A 582 5.23 -8.36 22.00
CA ILE A 582 6.62 -7.89 21.86
C ILE A 582 6.85 -6.59 22.64
N GLY A 583 5.90 -5.65 22.59
CA GLY A 583 5.99 -4.38 23.30
C GLY A 583 6.00 -4.55 24.81
N ARG A 584 5.13 -5.39 25.36
CA ARG A 584 5.05 -5.68 26.82
C ARG A 584 6.29 -6.45 27.31
N SER A 585 6.73 -7.44 26.55
CA SER A 585 7.86 -8.30 26.93
C SER A 585 9.22 -7.60 26.92
N ARG A 586 9.34 -6.44 26.28
CA ARG A 586 10.56 -5.59 26.35
C ARG A 586 10.87 -5.06 27.76
N TYR A 587 9.84 -4.91 28.58
CA TYR A 587 9.97 -4.34 29.94
C TYR A 587 9.88 -5.41 31.02
N ASN A 588 9.08 -6.46 30.81
CA ASN A 588 8.90 -7.55 31.78
C ASN A 588 8.61 -8.84 31.03
N THR A 589 9.34 -9.90 31.32
CA THR A 589 9.03 -11.24 30.82
C THR A 589 7.63 -11.65 31.28
N ILE A 590 6.76 -12.02 30.34
CA ILE A 590 5.42 -12.51 30.64
C ILE A 590 5.52 -14.02 30.91
N PRO A 591 5.31 -14.48 32.14
CA PRO A 591 5.42 -15.91 32.45
C PRO A 591 4.26 -16.66 31.79
N CYS A 592 4.56 -17.69 30.99
CA CYS A 592 3.59 -18.56 30.35
C CYS A 592 4.13 -19.98 30.18
N ASP A 593 3.23 -20.92 30.08
CA ASP A 593 3.54 -22.34 29.90
C ASP A 593 3.28 -22.81 28.46
N LEU A 594 2.40 -22.07 27.75
CA LEU A 594 2.04 -22.33 26.35
C LEU A 594 1.80 -21.03 25.59
N ILE A 595 2.42 -20.90 24.41
CA ILE A 595 2.13 -19.85 23.43
C ILE A 595 1.48 -20.48 22.21
N VAL A 596 0.32 -19.95 21.80
CA VAL A 596 -0.39 -20.32 20.58
C VAL A 596 -0.33 -19.12 19.62
N VAL A 597 0.22 -19.29 18.43
CA VAL A 597 0.28 -18.26 17.38
C VAL A 597 -0.62 -18.69 16.24
N ASP A 598 -1.67 -17.92 15.99
CA ASP A 598 -2.61 -18.16 14.88
C ASP A 598 -2.28 -17.26 13.67
N GLU A 599 -2.75 -17.67 12.49
CA GLU A 599 -2.50 -17.02 11.20
C GLU A 599 -1.00 -16.83 10.92
N CYS A 600 -0.17 -17.87 11.18
CA CYS A 600 1.29 -17.82 11.05
C CYS A 600 1.78 -17.45 9.64
N SER A 601 0.98 -17.67 8.59
CA SER A 601 1.28 -17.21 7.23
C SER A 601 1.42 -15.67 7.12
N THR A 602 0.82 -14.93 8.05
CA THR A 602 0.87 -13.46 8.10
C THR A 602 1.99 -12.91 9.00
N VAL A 603 2.75 -13.78 9.65
CA VAL A 603 3.80 -13.41 10.61
C VAL A 603 5.15 -13.30 9.89
N LYS A 604 5.74 -12.09 9.90
CA LYS A 604 7.05 -11.87 9.26
C LYS A 604 8.21 -12.47 10.06
N ASN A 605 9.33 -12.69 9.38
CA ASN A 605 10.53 -13.29 9.98
C ASN A 605 11.03 -12.54 11.24
N ASP A 606 10.99 -11.21 11.26
CA ASP A 606 11.40 -10.40 12.42
C ASP A 606 10.53 -10.66 13.67
N ASP A 607 9.22 -10.81 13.46
CA ASP A 607 8.28 -11.01 14.56
C ASP A 607 8.43 -12.40 15.18
N ILE A 608 8.51 -13.45 14.34
CA ILE A 608 8.70 -14.82 14.87
C ILE A 608 10.06 -14.98 15.57
N LEU A 609 11.14 -14.40 15.06
CA LEU A 609 12.43 -14.39 15.74
C LEU A 609 12.34 -13.76 17.13
N THR A 610 11.60 -12.65 17.22
CA THR A 610 11.38 -11.98 18.52
C THR A 610 10.56 -12.85 19.46
N ILE A 611 9.48 -13.49 18.97
CA ILE A 611 8.69 -14.44 19.78
C ILE A 611 9.57 -15.58 20.28
N LEU A 612 10.38 -16.19 19.41
CA LEU A 612 11.30 -17.28 19.78
C LEU A 612 12.33 -16.86 20.83
N SER A 613 12.83 -15.63 20.75
CA SER A 613 13.76 -15.09 21.76
C SER A 613 13.10 -14.83 23.13
N LEU A 614 11.78 -14.68 23.18
CA LEU A 614 10.99 -14.43 24.39
C LEU A 614 10.28 -15.69 24.92
N LEU A 615 10.40 -16.81 24.23
CA LEU A 615 9.65 -18.04 24.52
C LEU A 615 9.99 -18.66 25.89
N GLY A 616 11.27 -18.59 26.30
CA GLY A 616 11.73 -19.33 27.51
C GLY A 616 11.49 -20.83 27.39
N ASP A 617 10.93 -21.42 28.46
CA ASP A 617 10.62 -22.85 28.54
C ASP A 617 9.18 -23.20 28.10
N ALA A 618 8.44 -22.22 27.55
CA ALA A 618 7.06 -22.42 27.14
C ALA A 618 6.94 -23.31 25.89
N ALA A 619 5.88 -24.10 25.83
CA ALA A 619 5.50 -24.83 24.62
C ALA A 619 4.96 -23.87 23.55
N LEU A 620 5.14 -24.23 22.28
CA LEU A 620 4.77 -23.38 21.13
C LEU A 620 3.86 -24.15 20.16
N VAL A 621 2.72 -23.57 19.83
CA VAL A 621 1.81 -24.05 18.78
C VAL A 621 1.67 -23.00 17.71
N LEU A 622 2.06 -23.35 16.47
CA LEU A 622 2.08 -22.49 15.31
C LEU A 622 1.01 -22.94 14.32
N ILE A 623 0.04 -22.07 14.04
CA ILE A 623 -1.16 -22.42 13.28
C ILE A 623 -1.30 -21.49 12.08
N GLY A 624 -1.61 -22.06 10.90
CA GLY A 624 -1.81 -21.22 9.73
C GLY A 624 -2.29 -21.96 8.49
N ASP A 625 -2.57 -21.17 7.47
CA ASP A 625 -2.94 -21.62 6.14
C ASP A 625 -1.91 -21.06 5.13
N THR A 626 -1.13 -21.94 4.52
CA THR A 626 -0.03 -21.58 3.62
C THR A 626 -0.50 -21.00 2.29
N TYR A 627 -1.80 -20.99 2.02
CA TYR A 627 -2.39 -20.49 0.77
C TYR A 627 -3.08 -19.12 0.93
N GLN A 628 -3.25 -18.64 2.18
CA GLN A 628 -3.81 -17.30 2.43
C GLN A 628 -2.79 -16.20 2.17
N ILE A 629 -3.24 -14.93 2.24
CA ILE A 629 -2.39 -13.74 2.06
C ILE A 629 -1.19 -13.83 3.00
N GLU A 630 -0.02 -13.53 2.46
CA GLU A 630 1.24 -13.58 3.16
C GLU A 630 1.46 -12.35 4.06
N ALA A 631 2.54 -12.38 4.84
CA ALA A 631 2.94 -11.31 5.73
C ALA A 631 3.21 -10.00 4.95
N ILE A 632 2.87 -8.88 5.56
CA ILE A 632 3.36 -7.57 5.10
C ILE A 632 4.84 -7.46 5.49
N GLY A 633 5.72 -7.66 4.52
CA GLY A 633 7.14 -7.87 4.69
C GLY A 633 7.52 -9.35 4.59
N PHE A 634 8.82 -9.65 4.61
CA PHE A 634 9.29 -11.00 4.37
C PHE A 634 8.91 -11.98 5.49
N GLY A 635 8.18 -13.05 5.15
CA GLY A 635 7.60 -14.00 6.10
C GLY A 635 7.35 -15.39 5.53
N ASN A 636 8.25 -15.93 4.72
CA ASN A 636 8.08 -17.28 4.12
C ASN A 636 8.48 -18.45 5.05
N TRP A 637 8.95 -18.18 6.26
CA TRP A 637 9.46 -19.18 7.21
C TRP A 637 8.46 -20.31 7.48
N PHE A 638 7.17 -19.99 7.64
CA PHE A 638 6.15 -20.99 7.97
C PHE A 638 5.94 -22.00 6.83
N ASN A 639 6.01 -21.54 5.58
CA ASN A 639 5.96 -22.40 4.39
C ASN A 639 7.20 -23.28 4.24
N ILE A 640 8.38 -22.72 4.52
CA ILE A 640 9.65 -23.46 4.47
C ILE A 640 9.70 -24.52 5.58
N CYS A 641 9.25 -24.19 6.81
CA CYS A 641 9.16 -25.12 7.93
C CYS A 641 8.30 -26.34 7.62
N LYS A 642 7.23 -26.21 6.84
CA LYS A 642 6.40 -27.37 6.41
C LYS A 642 7.22 -28.48 5.72
N LYS A 643 8.35 -28.12 5.08
CA LYS A 643 9.20 -29.04 4.32
C LYS A 643 10.42 -29.52 5.11
N ILE A 644 10.86 -28.76 6.11
CA ILE A 644 12.09 -29.03 6.86
C ILE A 644 11.82 -29.74 8.18
N MET A 645 10.78 -29.31 8.89
CA MET A 645 10.51 -29.80 10.24
C MET A 645 10.16 -31.29 10.26
N PRO A 646 10.52 -32.00 11.35
CA PRO A 646 10.21 -33.42 11.50
C PRO A 646 8.69 -33.69 11.42
N PRO A 647 8.28 -34.85 10.86
CA PRO A 647 6.86 -35.20 10.70
C PRO A 647 6.07 -35.25 12.01
N HIS A 648 6.72 -35.64 13.12
CA HIS A 648 6.06 -35.78 14.43
C HIS A 648 5.57 -34.45 15.02
N CYS A 649 6.11 -33.31 14.57
CA CYS A 649 5.65 -31.97 15.00
C CYS A 649 4.85 -31.22 13.93
N CYS A 650 4.67 -31.78 12.73
CA CYS A 650 3.94 -31.18 11.63
C CYS A 650 2.63 -31.91 11.34
N HIS A 651 1.52 -31.22 11.51
CA HIS A 651 0.17 -31.77 11.35
C HIS A 651 -0.61 -31.00 10.30
N GLU A 652 -1.37 -31.71 9.45
CA GLU A 652 -2.21 -31.06 8.43
C GLU A 652 -3.68 -31.48 8.59
N LEU A 653 -4.56 -30.50 8.77
CA LEU A 653 -6.01 -30.69 8.79
C LEU A 653 -6.56 -30.53 7.36
N THR A 654 -7.13 -31.58 6.81
CA THR A 654 -7.54 -31.66 5.40
C THR A 654 -9.04 -31.48 5.18
N THR A 655 -9.90 -31.79 6.19
CA THR A 655 -11.35 -31.80 6.04
C THR A 655 -11.97 -30.43 6.31
N PRO A 656 -12.56 -29.72 5.32
CA PRO A 656 -13.20 -28.44 5.52
C PRO A 656 -14.60 -28.60 6.13
N HIS A 657 -14.89 -27.88 7.22
CA HIS A 657 -16.19 -27.87 7.94
C HIS A 657 -16.96 -26.56 7.78
N ARG A 658 -16.35 -25.49 7.21
CA ARG A 658 -16.91 -24.12 7.16
C ARG A 658 -18.19 -24.01 6.33
N SER A 659 -18.28 -24.70 5.21
CA SER A 659 -19.41 -24.69 4.29
C SER A 659 -20.06 -26.07 4.21
N THR A 660 -21.36 -26.10 3.99
CA THR A 660 -22.11 -27.32 3.63
C THR A 660 -22.18 -27.50 2.10
N ASP A 661 -21.94 -26.43 1.34
CA ASP A 661 -21.98 -26.44 -0.12
C ASP A 661 -20.80 -27.23 -0.69
N LYS A 662 -21.11 -28.26 -1.46
CA LYS A 662 -20.11 -29.16 -2.09
C LYS A 662 -19.37 -28.47 -3.23
N ASN A 663 -20.05 -27.60 -4.00
CA ASN A 663 -19.45 -26.92 -5.14
C ASN A 663 -18.44 -25.88 -4.67
N LEU A 664 -18.78 -25.14 -3.60
CA LEU A 664 -17.88 -24.17 -3.02
C LEU A 664 -16.62 -24.82 -2.41
N LYS A 665 -16.79 -25.98 -1.74
CA LYS A 665 -15.63 -26.76 -1.26
C LYS A 665 -14.75 -27.26 -2.40
N LYS A 666 -15.37 -27.74 -3.48
CA LYS A 666 -14.65 -28.17 -4.68
C LYS A 666 -13.84 -27.01 -5.29
N LEU A 667 -14.45 -25.82 -5.41
CA LEU A 667 -13.76 -24.61 -5.87
C LEU A 667 -12.53 -24.30 -5.01
N TRP A 668 -12.66 -24.32 -3.67
CA TRP A 668 -11.52 -24.05 -2.78
C TRP A 668 -10.40 -25.05 -2.95
N ASP A 669 -10.72 -26.34 -3.12
CA ASP A 669 -9.73 -27.38 -3.36
C ASP A 669 -9.07 -27.24 -4.75
N GLU A 670 -9.81 -26.85 -5.79
CA GLU A 670 -9.27 -26.58 -7.12
C GLU A 670 -8.34 -25.37 -7.10
N VAL A 671 -8.72 -24.28 -6.43
CA VAL A 671 -7.85 -23.09 -6.29
C VAL A 671 -6.59 -23.45 -5.50
N ARG A 672 -6.72 -24.21 -4.41
CA ARG A 672 -5.59 -24.61 -3.56
C ARG A 672 -4.60 -25.51 -4.29
N ASN A 673 -5.08 -26.47 -5.06
CA ASN A 673 -4.28 -27.50 -5.73
C ASN A 673 -3.98 -27.16 -7.20
N MET A 674 -4.00 -25.88 -7.56
CA MET A 674 -3.68 -25.42 -8.91
C MET A 674 -2.35 -25.98 -9.40
N GLY A 675 -2.37 -26.63 -10.56
CA GLY A 675 -1.19 -27.12 -11.27
C GLY A 675 -0.89 -26.30 -12.52
N ASP A 676 -0.04 -26.84 -13.39
CA ASP A 676 0.31 -26.19 -14.66
C ASP A 676 -0.88 -26.12 -15.65
N ASN A 677 -1.85 -27.02 -15.50
CA ASN A 677 -3.02 -27.10 -16.34
C ASN A 677 -4.31 -26.88 -15.52
N ASN A 678 -4.86 -25.67 -15.58
CA ASN A 678 -6.00 -25.23 -14.76
C ASN A 678 -7.36 -25.27 -15.48
N VAL A 679 -7.48 -26.08 -16.53
CA VAL A 679 -8.71 -26.12 -17.37
C VAL A 679 -9.97 -26.38 -16.55
N VAL A 680 -9.90 -27.27 -15.55
CA VAL A 680 -11.07 -27.60 -14.71
C VAL A 680 -11.47 -26.40 -13.85
N LEU A 681 -10.51 -25.76 -13.17
CA LEU A 681 -10.77 -24.55 -12.39
C LEU A 681 -11.32 -23.42 -13.25
N GLU A 682 -10.74 -23.20 -14.43
CA GLU A 682 -11.21 -22.17 -15.37
C GLU A 682 -12.66 -22.42 -15.77
N GLN A 683 -13.03 -23.66 -16.07
CA GLN A 683 -14.40 -24.05 -16.41
C GLN A 683 -15.36 -23.87 -15.22
N THR A 684 -14.96 -24.33 -14.01
CA THR A 684 -15.76 -24.18 -12.80
C THR A 684 -16.00 -22.70 -12.49
N VAL A 685 -14.95 -21.88 -12.50
CA VAL A 685 -15.09 -20.45 -12.19
C VAL A 685 -15.96 -19.74 -13.24
N ARG A 686 -15.76 -20.02 -14.53
CA ARG A 686 -16.52 -19.35 -15.60
C ARG A 686 -17.98 -19.71 -15.61
N ASN A 687 -18.30 -20.98 -15.39
CA ASN A 687 -19.68 -21.45 -15.51
C ASN A 687 -20.53 -21.20 -14.27
N ASP A 688 -19.91 -21.32 -13.07
CA ASP A 688 -20.68 -21.38 -11.83
C ASP A 688 -20.57 -20.09 -11.00
N TYR A 689 -19.50 -19.30 -11.18
CA TYR A 689 -19.19 -18.15 -10.29
C TYR A 689 -18.96 -16.82 -11.01
N SER A 690 -18.70 -16.80 -12.32
CA SER A 690 -18.41 -15.58 -13.07
C SER A 690 -19.67 -14.87 -13.51
N HIS A 691 -19.73 -13.57 -13.26
CA HIS A 691 -20.76 -12.67 -13.76
C HIS A 691 -20.13 -11.45 -14.45
N PRO A 692 -20.79 -10.87 -15.46
CA PRO A 692 -20.37 -9.59 -15.99
C PRO A 692 -20.48 -8.52 -14.92
N ILE A 693 -19.69 -7.46 -15.08
CA ILE A 693 -19.76 -6.30 -14.18
C ILE A 693 -21.00 -5.49 -14.59
N ASP A 694 -22.02 -5.49 -13.73
CA ASP A 694 -23.29 -4.82 -13.95
C ASP A 694 -23.91 -4.34 -12.62
N GLU A 695 -25.16 -3.86 -12.67
CA GLU A 695 -25.90 -3.34 -11.53
C GLU A 695 -26.30 -4.38 -10.48
N ASP A 696 -26.23 -5.68 -10.83
CA ASP A 696 -26.48 -6.77 -9.86
C ASP A 696 -25.50 -6.77 -8.68
N ILE A 697 -24.34 -6.12 -8.84
CA ILE A 697 -23.39 -5.87 -7.74
C ILE A 697 -24.09 -5.19 -6.56
N PHE A 698 -25.02 -4.26 -6.83
CA PHE A 698 -25.66 -3.43 -5.84
C PHE A 698 -26.95 -4.00 -5.25
N ILE A 699 -27.41 -5.18 -5.74
CA ILE A 699 -28.62 -5.85 -5.25
C ILE A 699 -28.23 -6.83 -4.13
N PRO A 700 -28.64 -6.61 -2.86
CA PRO A 700 -28.33 -7.53 -1.78
C PRO A 700 -28.98 -8.91 -1.99
N ARG A 701 -28.21 -9.99 -1.80
CA ARG A 701 -28.70 -11.38 -1.91
C ARG A 701 -28.90 -12.04 -0.55
N ALA A 702 -28.14 -11.61 0.46
CA ALA A 702 -28.22 -12.14 1.82
C ALA A 702 -28.11 -11.04 2.86
N LYS A 703 -28.56 -11.32 4.09
CA LYS A 703 -28.44 -10.37 5.20
C LYS A 703 -27.00 -10.17 5.66
N ASP A 704 -26.19 -11.24 5.66
CA ASP A 704 -24.75 -11.22 5.94
C ASP A 704 -23.99 -11.32 4.61
N GLU A 705 -24.02 -10.24 3.84
CA GLU A 705 -23.35 -10.11 2.56
C GLU A 705 -22.24 -9.06 2.61
N ILE A 706 -21.17 -9.29 1.87
CA ILE A 706 -20.06 -8.33 1.69
C ILE A 706 -19.62 -8.26 0.23
N ILE A 707 -19.26 -7.06 -0.18
CA ILE A 707 -18.57 -6.85 -1.46
C ILE A 707 -17.09 -6.67 -1.20
N LEU A 708 -16.27 -7.49 -1.85
CA LEU A 708 -14.83 -7.45 -1.80
C LEU A 708 -14.30 -6.76 -3.06
N CYS A 709 -13.58 -5.65 -2.88
CA CYS A 709 -12.98 -4.90 -3.99
C CYS A 709 -11.46 -5.03 -3.94
N LEU A 710 -10.84 -5.00 -5.12
CA LEU A 710 -9.38 -4.93 -5.23
C LEU A 710 -8.91 -3.47 -5.16
N ASN A 711 -9.53 -2.57 -5.91
CA ASN A 711 -9.11 -1.18 -6.08
C ASN A 711 -9.97 -0.20 -5.28
N TYR A 712 -9.40 0.96 -4.93
CA TYR A 712 -10.10 2.03 -4.22
C TYR A 712 -10.76 3.06 -5.15
N SER A 713 -10.18 3.31 -6.32
CA SER A 713 -10.60 4.33 -7.32
C SER A 713 -11.23 3.69 -8.56
N GLY A 714 -11.90 4.52 -9.39
CA GLY A 714 -12.65 4.08 -10.57
C GLY A 714 -14.12 3.81 -10.28
N LEU A 715 -14.94 3.61 -11.34
CA LEU A 715 -16.39 3.38 -11.23
C LEU A 715 -16.72 2.25 -10.24
N TYR A 716 -16.03 1.12 -10.37
CA TYR A 716 -16.19 -0.05 -9.51
C TYR A 716 -15.16 -0.13 -8.38
N GLY A 717 -14.53 0.98 -8.04
CA GLY A 717 -13.63 1.07 -6.90
C GLY A 717 -14.39 1.09 -5.56
N LEU A 718 -13.73 0.69 -4.49
CA LEU A 718 -14.29 0.59 -3.14
C LEU A 718 -15.04 1.85 -2.71
N ASN A 719 -14.48 3.04 -2.99
CA ASN A 719 -15.08 4.30 -2.60
C ASN A 719 -16.42 4.54 -3.31
N ASN A 720 -16.48 4.29 -4.62
CA ASN A 720 -17.70 4.50 -5.41
C ASN A 720 -18.76 3.44 -5.10
N ILE A 721 -18.38 2.17 -4.92
CA ILE A 721 -19.31 1.10 -4.52
C ILE A 721 -19.94 1.42 -3.16
N ASN A 722 -19.15 1.85 -2.17
CA ASN A 722 -19.70 2.25 -0.87
C ASN A 722 -20.67 3.43 -1.00
N ARG A 723 -20.38 4.41 -1.85
CA ARG A 723 -21.28 5.57 -2.09
C ARG A 723 -22.56 5.16 -2.82
N LEU A 724 -22.48 4.30 -3.83
CA LEU A 724 -23.66 3.79 -4.56
C LEU A 724 -24.60 3.02 -3.62
N LEU A 725 -24.05 2.13 -2.79
CA LEU A 725 -24.82 1.38 -1.82
C LEU A 725 -25.41 2.28 -0.73
N GLN A 726 -24.67 3.29 -0.29
CA GLN A 726 -25.16 4.29 0.68
C GLN A 726 -26.35 5.11 0.13
N LEU A 727 -26.45 5.32 -1.20
CA LEU A 727 -27.61 5.99 -1.80
C LEU A 727 -28.91 5.23 -1.55
N ASN A 728 -28.87 3.89 -1.49
CA ASN A 728 -30.03 3.05 -1.18
C ASN A 728 -30.48 3.18 0.28
N ASN A 729 -29.66 3.76 1.16
CA ASN A 729 -30.05 4.02 2.54
C ASN A 729 -30.88 5.32 2.59
N PRO A 730 -32.20 5.27 2.95
CA PRO A 730 -33.10 6.40 2.91
C PRO A 730 -32.90 7.41 4.05
N MET A 731 -32.05 7.08 5.02
CA MET A 731 -31.85 7.94 6.20
C MET A 731 -31.15 9.25 5.82
N PRO A 732 -31.44 10.35 6.54
CA PRO A 732 -30.80 11.64 6.30
C PRO A 732 -29.29 11.54 6.49
N SER A 733 -28.54 12.25 5.64
CA SER A 733 -27.08 12.26 5.68
C SER A 733 -26.54 13.39 6.56
N VAL A 734 -25.43 13.10 7.23
CA VAL A 734 -24.61 14.07 7.95
C VAL A 734 -23.22 14.08 7.32
N ASP A 735 -22.77 15.27 6.92
CA ASP A 735 -21.46 15.45 6.29
C ASP A 735 -20.43 15.93 7.33
N ILE A 736 -19.27 15.27 7.35
CA ILE A 736 -18.10 15.64 8.17
C ILE A 736 -16.93 15.85 7.21
N GLY A 737 -16.60 17.12 6.96
CA GLY A 737 -15.65 17.48 5.90
C GLY A 737 -16.14 16.93 4.55
N ILE A 738 -15.38 16.03 3.99
CA ILE A 738 -15.67 15.41 2.68
C ILE A 738 -16.39 14.06 2.77
N LEU A 739 -16.59 13.54 3.98
CA LEU A 739 -17.20 12.23 4.22
C LEU A 739 -18.68 12.40 4.58
N ARG A 740 -19.48 11.42 4.18
CA ARG A 740 -20.93 11.37 4.41
C ARG A 740 -21.30 10.12 5.19
N PHE A 741 -22.15 10.28 6.20
CA PHE A 741 -22.65 9.22 7.05
C PHE A 741 -24.17 9.28 7.19
N LYS A 742 -24.80 8.12 7.32
CA LYS A 742 -26.23 7.97 7.56
C LYS A 742 -26.46 6.98 8.70
N ALA A 743 -27.56 7.14 9.42
CA ALA A 743 -28.01 6.09 10.32
C ALA A 743 -28.24 4.80 9.52
N ASN A 744 -28.01 3.65 10.13
CA ASN A 744 -28.00 2.32 9.53
C ASN A 744 -26.83 1.99 8.59
N ASP A 745 -25.89 2.91 8.33
CA ASP A 745 -24.68 2.54 7.59
C ASP A 745 -23.85 1.51 8.35
N PRO A 746 -23.42 0.42 7.71
CA PRO A 746 -22.37 -0.44 8.25
C PRO A 746 -21.04 0.33 8.26
N VAL A 747 -20.29 0.18 9.34
CA VAL A 747 -19.00 0.83 9.50
C VAL A 747 -17.92 -0.17 9.89
N LEU A 748 -16.68 0.19 9.55
CA LEU A 748 -15.48 -0.52 9.96
C LEU A 748 -14.56 0.47 10.65
N PHE A 749 -14.18 0.19 11.90
CA PHE A 749 -13.19 0.99 12.60
C PHE A 749 -11.82 0.78 11.96
N ASN A 750 -11.04 1.84 11.83
CA ASN A 750 -9.78 1.83 11.10
C ASN A 750 -8.69 2.69 11.76
N ASP A 751 -8.99 3.28 12.93
CA ASP A 751 -8.05 4.07 13.69
C ASP A 751 -8.26 3.87 15.20
N SER A 752 -7.42 3.04 15.79
CA SER A 752 -7.45 2.73 17.24
C SER A 752 -6.69 3.75 18.11
N ARG A 753 -6.08 4.78 17.52
CA ARG A 753 -5.29 5.78 18.27
C ARG A 753 -6.16 6.58 19.23
N ARG A 754 -7.37 6.89 18.83
CA ARG A 754 -8.34 7.62 19.64
C ARG A 754 -9.02 6.72 20.68
N PHE A 755 -9.48 5.57 20.24
CA PHE A 755 -10.18 4.59 21.08
C PHE A 755 -9.49 3.24 20.97
N PRO A 756 -8.53 2.93 21.87
CA PRO A 756 -7.79 1.66 21.80
C PRO A 756 -8.68 0.41 21.92
N LEU A 757 -9.86 0.53 22.52
CA LEU A 757 -10.84 -0.54 22.61
C LEU A 757 -11.50 -0.85 21.26
N LEU A 758 -11.69 0.18 20.41
CA LEU A 758 -12.29 0.05 19.08
C LEU A 758 -11.18 -0.20 18.05
N TYR A 759 -10.68 -1.41 18.05
CA TYR A 759 -9.53 -1.80 17.23
C TYR A 759 -9.80 -1.77 15.72
N ASN A 760 -8.74 -1.74 14.92
CA ASN A 760 -8.82 -1.73 13.46
C ASN A 760 -9.55 -2.98 12.93
N ASN A 761 -10.44 -2.80 11.96
CA ASN A 761 -11.34 -3.79 11.36
C ASN A 761 -12.44 -4.30 12.30
N LEU A 762 -12.73 -3.65 13.44
CA LEU A 762 -13.92 -3.89 14.21
C LEU A 762 -15.16 -3.47 13.42
N LYS A 763 -16.10 -4.38 13.26
CA LYS A 763 -17.39 -4.11 12.59
C LYS A 763 -18.32 -3.35 13.52
N GLY A 764 -19.11 -2.43 12.93
CA GLY A 764 -20.16 -1.72 13.63
C GLY A 764 -21.28 -1.28 12.71
N LYS A 765 -22.33 -0.72 13.29
CA LYS A 765 -23.46 -0.14 12.58
C LYS A 765 -23.85 1.17 13.23
N ILE A 766 -23.98 2.25 12.46
CA ILE A 766 -24.46 3.52 12.97
C ILE A 766 -25.93 3.38 13.34
N VAL A 767 -26.26 3.65 14.59
CA VAL A 767 -27.65 3.61 15.11
C VAL A 767 -28.29 4.99 14.93
N ALA A 768 -27.56 6.03 15.32
CA ALA A 768 -28.05 7.41 15.21
C ALA A 768 -26.89 8.39 15.06
N LEU A 769 -27.19 9.53 14.49
CA LEU A 769 -26.31 10.68 14.33
C LEU A 769 -27.03 11.92 14.88
N GLN A 770 -26.39 12.62 15.81
CA GLN A 770 -26.88 13.91 16.30
C GLN A 770 -25.96 15.01 15.78
N ASP A 771 -26.48 15.81 14.86
CA ASP A 771 -25.73 16.85 14.17
C ASP A 771 -25.86 18.18 14.93
N TYR A 772 -24.71 18.68 15.41
CA TYR A 772 -24.57 19.99 16.00
C TYR A 772 -23.67 20.86 15.11
N ARG A 773 -23.76 22.20 15.27
CA ARG A 773 -23.04 23.15 14.39
C ARG A 773 -21.54 22.84 14.26
N ASN A 774 -20.88 22.48 15.35
CA ASN A 774 -19.41 22.30 15.41
C ASN A 774 -18.98 20.86 15.63
N LEU A 775 -19.91 19.94 15.90
CA LEU A 775 -19.59 18.54 16.21
C LEU A 775 -20.74 17.61 15.79
N VAL A 776 -20.41 16.34 15.64
CA VAL A 776 -21.39 15.27 15.41
C VAL A 776 -21.21 14.22 16.50
N TYR A 777 -22.31 13.85 17.17
CA TYR A 777 -22.33 12.74 18.13
C TYR A 777 -22.80 11.47 17.42
N PHE A 778 -21.94 10.49 17.40
CA PHE A 778 -22.20 9.18 16.82
C PHE A 778 -22.69 8.22 17.89
N ILE A 779 -23.72 7.43 17.60
CA ILE A 779 -24.17 6.27 18.35
C ILE A 779 -24.00 5.07 17.45
N VAL A 780 -23.15 4.11 17.86
CA VAL A 780 -22.73 2.97 17.05
C VAL A 780 -22.87 1.68 17.85
N ASP A 781 -23.52 0.67 17.26
CA ASP A 781 -23.45 -0.71 17.75
C ASP A 781 -22.18 -1.35 17.23
N VAL A 782 -21.31 -1.83 18.11
CA VAL A 782 -20.06 -2.50 17.76
C VAL A 782 -20.16 -4.01 18.06
N GLU A 783 -19.58 -4.82 17.18
CA GLU A 783 -19.55 -6.29 17.35
C GLU A 783 -18.47 -6.72 18.36
N LEU A 784 -18.58 -6.20 19.57
CA LEU A 784 -17.64 -6.45 20.67
C LEU A 784 -18.39 -6.36 22.00
N GLU A 785 -18.13 -7.29 22.91
CA GLU A 785 -18.62 -7.23 24.29
C GLU A 785 -17.67 -6.36 25.11
N LEU A 786 -18.16 -5.21 25.58
CA LEU A 786 -17.42 -4.29 26.44
C LEU A 786 -18.20 -4.05 27.72
N SER A 787 -17.53 -4.15 28.85
CA SER A 787 -18.11 -3.76 30.13
C SER A 787 -18.15 -2.23 30.27
N LYS A 788 -19.03 -1.74 31.14
CA LYS A 788 -19.11 -0.30 31.44
C LYS A 788 -17.79 0.24 31.99
N ASP A 789 -17.08 -0.55 32.80
CA ASP A 789 -15.82 -0.15 33.40
C ASP A 789 -14.68 -0.04 32.36
N GLU A 790 -14.61 -0.97 31.41
CA GLU A 790 -13.66 -0.90 30.30
C GLU A 790 -13.86 0.36 29.44
N VAL A 791 -15.12 0.66 29.09
CA VAL A 791 -15.43 1.87 28.30
C VAL A 791 -15.12 3.13 29.09
N ALA A 792 -15.39 3.17 30.39
CA ALA A 792 -15.10 4.33 31.24
C ALA A 792 -13.57 4.63 31.34
N MET A 793 -12.70 3.65 31.11
CA MET A 793 -11.25 3.85 31.03
C MET A 793 -10.80 4.47 29.69
N CYS A 794 -11.67 4.59 28.70
CA CYS A 794 -11.37 5.11 27.38
C CYS A 794 -11.96 6.53 27.26
N GLU A 795 -11.10 7.54 27.37
CA GLU A 795 -11.51 8.96 27.33
C GLU A 795 -12.25 9.30 26.03
N GLY A 796 -13.42 9.94 26.16
CA GLY A 796 -14.26 10.38 25.05
C GLY A 796 -15.11 9.28 24.39
N LEU A 797 -15.19 8.09 25.03
CA LEU A 797 -16.07 7.00 24.63
C LEU A 797 -17.17 6.80 25.69
N ASP A 798 -18.43 6.85 25.30
CA ASP A 798 -19.59 6.67 26.16
C ASP A 798 -20.14 5.25 26.05
N PHE A 799 -20.39 4.57 27.20
CA PHE A 799 -21.16 3.35 27.23
C PHE A 799 -22.65 3.69 27.29
N ILE A 800 -23.44 3.19 26.34
CA ILE A 800 -24.88 3.44 26.27
C ILE A 800 -25.65 2.20 26.75
N GLU A 801 -25.49 1.07 26.10
CA GLU A 801 -26.13 -0.19 26.49
C GLU A 801 -25.41 -1.40 25.90
N GLN A 802 -25.66 -2.57 26.46
CA GLN A 802 -25.22 -3.85 25.90
C GLN A 802 -26.42 -4.66 25.39
N LYS A 803 -26.31 -5.18 24.15
CA LYS A 803 -27.35 -5.99 23.48
C LYS A 803 -26.78 -7.35 23.06
N GLY A 804 -26.75 -8.29 23.97
CA GLY A 804 -26.16 -9.60 23.72
C GLY A 804 -24.67 -9.44 23.38
N PRO A 805 -24.21 -9.92 22.21
CA PRO A 805 -22.80 -9.81 21.80
C PRO A 805 -22.40 -8.41 21.26
N LEU A 806 -23.34 -7.46 21.20
CA LEU A 806 -23.11 -6.11 20.72
C LEU A 806 -23.04 -5.12 21.88
N THR A 807 -22.12 -4.18 21.85
CA THR A 807 -22.11 -3.03 22.75
C THR A 807 -22.46 -1.76 21.97
N ARG A 808 -23.40 -0.97 22.51
CA ARG A 808 -23.72 0.36 21.98
C ARG A 808 -22.85 1.40 22.65
N VAL A 809 -22.07 2.10 21.85
CA VAL A 809 -21.17 3.17 22.30
C VAL A 809 -21.51 4.49 21.65
N GLY A 810 -21.15 5.60 22.33
CA GLY A 810 -21.27 6.96 21.82
C GLY A 810 -19.92 7.66 21.80
N PHE A 811 -19.71 8.55 20.82
CA PHE A 811 -18.55 9.44 20.81
C PHE A 811 -18.77 10.68 19.95
N ILE A 812 -18.06 11.75 20.26
CA ILE A 812 -18.13 13.03 19.56
C ILE A 812 -17.05 13.08 18.47
N VAL A 813 -17.34 13.65 17.32
CA VAL A 813 -16.36 14.05 16.31
C VAL A 813 -16.50 15.54 16.06
N ASN A 814 -15.48 16.31 16.35
CA ASN A 814 -15.46 17.75 16.12
C ASN A 814 -15.23 18.03 14.63
N ARG A 815 -16.01 18.97 14.06
CA ARG A 815 -15.76 19.49 12.71
C ARG A 815 -14.51 20.37 12.75
N MET A 816 -13.59 20.11 11.83
CA MET A 816 -12.41 20.98 11.70
C MET A 816 -12.82 22.38 11.25
N PRO A 817 -12.40 23.44 11.95
CA PRO A 817 -12.54 24.79 11.44
C PRO A 817 -11.70 24.96 10.16
N PRO A 818 -12.13 25.82 9.23
CA PRO A 818 -11.34 26.18 8.06
C PRO A 818 -9.93 26.62 8.49
N TYR A 819 -8.90 26.11 7.80
CA TYR A 819 -7.47 26.38 8.09
C TYR A 819 -6.89 25.88 9.41
N SER A 820 -7.59 25.05 10.19
CA SER A 820 -7.00 24.40 11.40
C SER A 820 -5.78 23.52 11.09
N SER A 821 -5.62 23.11 9.83
CA SER A 821 -4.46 22.36 9.35
C SER A 821 -3.15 23.15 9.34
N ASP A 822 -3.16 24.46 9.56
CA ASP A 822 -1.95 25.31 9.60
C ASP A 822 -1.12 25.11 10.87
N GLU A 823 -1.79 24.69 11.94
CA GLU A 823 -1.17 24.46 13.25
C GLU A 823 -1.06 22.96 13.56
N GLU A 824 -0.09 22.61 14.40
CA GLU A 824 -0.01 21.25 14.94
C GLU A 824 -1.08 21.08 16.03
N SER A 825 -2.10 20.28 15.74
CA SER A 825 -3.09 19.92 16.75
C SER A 825 -2.72 18.59 17.38
N THR A 826 -2.65 18.54 18.68
CA THR A 826 -2.55 17.29 19.48
C THR A 826 -3.93 16.70 19.74
N ASP A 827 -4.99 17.44 19.46
CA ASP A 827 -6.36 17.03 19.69
C ASP A 827 -6.76 15.91 18.71
N ASN A 828 -7.19 14.79 19.27
CA ASN A 828 -7.67 13.64 18.51
C ASN A 828 -9.20 13.67 18.25
N GLU A 829 -9.95 14.64 18.78
CA GLU A 829 -11.41 14.68 18.65
C GLU A 829 -11.89 14.99 17.23
N HIS A 830 -11.00 15.50 16.34
CA HIS A 830 -11.27 15.65 14.91
C HIS A 830 -11.05 14.36 14.11
N VAL A 831 -10.42 13.35 14.73
CA VAL A 831 -10.11 12.09 14.04
C VAL A 831 -11.38 11.24 14.00
N LEU A 832 -11.83 10.91 12.80
CA LEU A 832 -12.90 9.95 12.58
C LEU A 832 -12.32 8.53 12.64
N PRO A 833 -12.74 7.70 13.62
CA PRO A 833 -12.09 6.41 13.85
C PRO A 833 -12.60 5.30 12.92
N MET A 834 -13.55 5.57 12.03
CA MET A 834 -14.24 4.56 11.22
C MET A 834 -14.53 5.05 9.79
N GLN A 835 -14.86 4.11 8.93
CA GLN A 835 -15.31 4.34 7.55
C GLN A 835 -16.61 3.58 7.28
N VAL A 836 -17.38 4.03 6.29
CA VAL A 836 -18.53 3.27 5.75
C VAL A 836 -18.03 1.97 5.09
N ALA A 837 -18.72 0.86 5.31
CA ALA A 837 -18.23 -0.47 4.96
C ALA A 837 -19.30 -1.41 4.37
N TYR A 838 -20.06 -0.94 3.38
CA TYR A 838 -20.88 -1.84 2.54
C TYR A 838 -19.99 -2.75 1.68
N ALA A 839 -18.83 -2.24 1.28
CA ALA A 839 -17.77 -2.97 0.61
C ALA A 839 -16.44 -2.74 1.36
N VAL A 840 -15.53 -3.73 1.30
CA VAL A 840 -14.20 -3.67 1.90
C VAL A 840 -13.13 -4.20 0.93
N SER A 841 -11.87 -3.85 1.16
CA SER A 841 -10.79 -4.45 0.37
C SER A 841 -10.59 -5.92 0.75
N ILE A 842 -10.12 -6.74 -0.19
CA ILE A 842 -9.85 -8.17 0.04
C ILE A 842 -8.90 -8.34 1.25
N HIS A 843 -7.89 -7.49 1.40
CA HIS A 843 -6.97 -7.54 2.54
C HIS A 843 -7.66 -7.31 3.90
N LYS A 844 -8.66 -6.43 3.96
CA LYS A 844 -9.42 -6.18 5.19
C LYS A 844 -10.42 -7.30 5.53
N SER A 845 -10.75 -8.15 4.59
CA SER A 845 -11.63 -9.32 4.83
C SER A 845 -10.91 -10.49 5.48
N GLN A 846 -9.58 -10.43 5.65
CA GLN A 846 -8.80 -11.50 6.28
C GLN A 846 -9.26 -11.73 7.72
N GLY A 847 -9.46 -13.01 8.10
CA GLY A 847 -10.03 -13.40 9.38
C GLY A 847 -11.55 -13.25 9.50
N LEU A 848 -12.23 -12.61 8.51
CA LEU A 848 -13.69 -12.45 8.49
C LEU A 848 -14.36 -13.51 7.59
N GLU A 849 -15.65 -13.76 7.82
CA GLU A 849 -16.46 -14.73 7.08
C GLU A 849 -17.86 -14.16 6.88
N TYR A 850 -18.49 -14.49 5.75
CA TYR A 850 -19.81 -13.98 5.37
C TYR A 850 -20.65 -15.09 4.70
N ASP A 851 -21.97 -15.00 4.79
CA ASP A 851 -22.86 -15.96 4.14
C ASP A 851 -22.81 -15.80 2.61
N SER A 852 -22.83 -14.57 2.12
CA SER A 852 -22.72 -14.23 0.70
C SER A 852 -21.51 -13.30 0.44
N VAL A 853 -20.73 -13.60 -0.57
CA VAL A 853 -19.57 -12.80 -0.97
C VAL A 853 -19.64 -12.47 -2.45
N LYS A 854 -19.57 -11.19 -2.76
CA LYS A 854 -19.39 -10.66 -4.10
C LYS A 854 -17.96 -10.15 -4.25
N ILE A 855 -17.22 -10.63 -5.23
CA ILE A 855 -15.84 -10.17 -5.53
C ILE A 855 -15.91 -9.32 -6.79
N VAL A 856 -15.50 -8.06 -6.73
CA VAL A 856 -15.52 -7.13 -7.86
C VAL A 856 -14.09 -6.84 -8.32
N ILE A 857 -13.78 -7.22 -9.56
CA ILE A 857 -12.47 -7.04 -10.19
C ILE A 857 -12.67 -6.39 -11.55
N ALA A 858 -12.70 -5.07 -11.56
CA ALA A 858 -12.86 -4.31 -12.81
C ALA A 858 -11.54 -4.25 -13.60
N ASP A 859 -10.43 -4.03 -12.89
CA ASP A 859 -9.11 -3.90 -13.47
C ASP A 859 -8.02 -4.24 -12.43
N GLU A 860 -6.85 -4.65 -12.91
CA GLU A 860 -5.69 -4.98 -12.07
C GLU A 860 -4.53 -3.99 -12.23
N THR A 861 -4.79 -2.80 -12.74
CA THR A 861 -3.74 -1.79 -12.99
C THR A 861 -3.02 -1.33 -11.74
N GLU A 862 -3.70 -1.37 -10.59
CA GLU A 862 -3.19 -0.85 -9.32
C GLU A 862 -2.58 -1.94 -8.45
N GLU A 863 -3.17 -3.12 -8.44
CA GLU A 863 -2.76 -4.25 -7.65
C GLU A 863 -3.01 -5.55 -8.42
N ARG A 864 -1.99 -6.39 -8.46
CA ARG A 864 -2.12 -7.70 -9.10
C ARG A 864 -2.81 -8.69 -8.16
N ILE A 865 -3.78 -9.42 -8.68
CA ILE A 865 -4.32 -10.57 -7.97
C ILE A 865 -3.30 -11.71 -8.03
N THR A 866 -2.74 -12.03 -6.87
CA THR A 866 -1.93 -13.23 -6.68
C THR A 866 -2.83 -14.42 -6.34
N HIS A 867 -2.29 -15.63 -6.41
CA HIS A 867 -2.99 -16.83 -5.96
C HIS A 867 -3.52 -16.69 -4.54
N ASN A 868 -2.71 -16.18 -3.62
CA ASN A 868 -3.06 -16.05 -2.20
C ASN A 868 -4.17 -15.02 -1.97
N ILE A 869 -4.17 -13.91 -2.73
CA ILE A 869 -5.25 -12.91 -2.70
C ILE A 869 -6.56 -13.53 -3.20
N PHE A 870 -6.51 -14.23 -4.34
CA PHE A 870 -7.69 -14.88 -4.91
C PHE A 870 -8.25 -15.96 -3.99
N TYR A 871 -7.39 -16.86 -3.49
CA TYR A 871 -7.76 -17.90 -2.53
C TYR A 871 -8.39 -17.30 -1.26
N THR A 872 -7.77 -16.24 -0.71
CA THR A 872 -8.32 -15.55 0.47
C THR A 872 -9.70 -14.99 0.20
N ALA A 873 -9.92 -14.36 -0.97
CA ALA A 873 -11.21 -13.78 -1.32
C ALA A 873 -12.31 -14.85 -1.46
N VAL A 874 -12.07 -15.91 -2.21
CA VAL A 874 -13.07 -16.96 -2.45
C VAL A 874 -13.40 -17.76 -1.19
N THR A 875 -12.46 -17.88 -0.25
CA THR A 875 -12.66 -18.58 1.01
C THR A 875 -13.37 -17.75 2.08
N ARG A 876 -13.77 -16.49 1.79
CA ARG A 876 -14.61 -15.68 2.73
C ARG A 876 -16.07 -16.11 2.70
N ALA A 877 -16.55 -16.69 1.62
CA ALA A 877 -17.92 -17.15 1.46
C ALA A 877 -18.21 -18.41 2.31
N ARG A 878 -19.38 -18.46 2.95
CA ARG A 878 -19.90 -19.67 3.64
C ARG A 878 -20.92 -20.42 2.79
N SER A 879 -21.73 -19.70 2.01
CA SER A 879 -22.83 -20.27 1.24
C SER A 879 -22.85 -19.83 -0.22
N GLU A 880 -22.69 -18.54 -0.49
CA GLU A 880 -22.81 -17.98 -1.84
C GLU A 880 -21.56 -17.19 -2.23
N LEU A 881 -21.14 -17.37 -3.47
CA LEU A 881 -20.01 -16.64 -4.07
C LEU A 881 -20.39 -16.19 -5.46
N THR A 882 -20.09 -14.93 -5.78
CA THR A 882 -20.17 -14.37 -7.14
C THR A 882 -18.96 -13.53 -7.44
N ILE A 883 -18.35 -13.70 -8.63
CA ILE A 883 -17.17 -12.93 -9.07
C ILE A 883 -17.58 -12.09 -10.27
N TYR A 884 -17.53 -10.77 -10.11
CA TYR A 884 -17.84 -9.78 -11.14
C TYR A 884 -16.56 -9.32 -11.81
N TRP A 885 -16.39 -9.64 -13.08
CA TRP A 885 -15.27 -9.27 -13.94
C TRP A 885 -15.62 -9.34 -15.41
N SER A 886 -14.79 -8.78 -16.29
CA SER A 886 -14.92 -9.02 -17.72
C SER A 886 -14.33 -10.38 -18.10
N PRO A 887 -14.75 -10.99 -19.21
CA PRO A 887 -14.18 -12.25 -19.73
C PRO A 887 -12.65 -12.16 -19.92
N GLU A 888 -12.16 -11.00 -20.33
CA GLU A 888 -10.73 -10.74 -20.56
C GLU A 888 -9.96 -10.72 -19.23
N VAL A 889 -10.49 -10.03 -18.20
CA VAL A 889 -9.91 -10.00 -16.85
C VAL A 889 -9.91 -11.40 -16.26
N CYS A 890 -11.01 -12.14 -16.38
CA CYS A 890 -11.12 -13.53 -15.96
C CYS A 890 -10.02 -14.40 -16.60
N ASN A 891 -9.88 -14.35 -17.93
CA ASN A 891 -8.88 -15.12 -18.66
C ASN A 891 -7.46 -14.78 -18.23
N ARG A 892 -7.17 -13.49 -18.07
CA ARG A 892 -5.86 -12.98 -17.63
C ARG A 892 -5.50 -13.47 -16.24
N ILE A 893 -6.43 -13.37 -15.28
CA ILE A 893 -6.19 -13.78 -13.91
C ILE A 893 -6.00 -15.30 -13.82
N LEU A 894 -6.97 -16.08 -14.31
CA LEU A 894 -6.93 -17.54 -14.20
C LEU A 894 -5.75 -18.15 -14.99
N GLY A 895 -5.39 -17.55 -16.13
CA GLY A 895 -4.21 -17.98 -16.89
C GLY A 895 -2.87 -17.70 -16.20
N ARG A 896 -2.82 -16.74 -15.29
CA ARG A 896 -1.58 -16.23 -14.67
C ARG A 896 -1.37 -16.69 -13.23
N ILE A 897 -2.42 -16.74 -12.42
CA ILE A 897 -2.29 -17.08 -10.99
C ILE A 897 -1.74 -18.49 -10.82
N ARG A 898 -0.75 -18.61 -9.95
CA ARG A 898 -0.14 -19.89 -9.55
C ARG A 898 0.20 -19.79 -8.06
N PRO A 899 0.13 -20.91 -7.30
CA PRO A 899 0.65 -20.96 -5.94
C PRO A 899 2.13 -20.57 -5.92
N THR A 900 2.53 -19.82 -4.91
CA THR A 900 3.94 -19.46 -4.73
C THR A 900 4.75 -20.72 -4.50
N ASN A 901 5.78 -20.95 -5.32
CA ASN A 901 6.63 -22.14 -5.19
C ASN A 901 7.81 -21.87 -4.25
N TYR A 902 7.66 -22.28 -3.00
CA TYR A 902 8.72 -22.20 -1.98
C TYR A 902 9.72 -23.36 -2.04
N GLU A 903 9.51 -24.36 -2.90
CA GLU A 903 10.43 -25.51 -3.02
C GLU A 903 11.83 -25.08 -3.47
N LYS A 904 11.89 -24.10 -4.36
CA LYS A 904 13.15 -23.51 -4.80
C LYS A 904 13.96 -22.94 -3.62
N ASP A 905 13.33 -22.11 -2.80
CA ASP A 905 13.99 -21.48 -1.65
C ASP A 905 14.42 -22.52 -0.62
N TYR A 906 13.57 -23.51 -0.37
CA TYR A 906 13.91 -24.66 0.47
C TYR A 906 15.15 -25.41 -0.05
N HIS A 907 15.18 -25.80 -1.33
CA HIS A 907 16.29 -26.54 -1.91
C HIS A 907 17.59 -25.74 -1.91
N LEU A 908 17.53 -24.43 -2.17
CA LEU A 908 18.70 -23.56 -2.14
C LEU A 908 19.24 -23.38 -0.71
N LEU A 909 18.39 -23.15 0.27
CA LEU A 909 18.77 -23.07 1.69
C LEU A 909 19.43 -24.38 2.15
N LYS A 910 18.80 -25.52 1.84
CA LYS A 910 19.33 -26.86 2.20
C LYS A 910 20.69 -27.12 1.57
N ALA A 911 20.81 -26.86 0.26
CA ALA A 911 22.05 -27.12 -0.47
C ALA A 911 23.22 -26.22 -0.02
N LYS A 912 22.92 -24.96 0.31
CA LYS A 912 23.94 -23.99 0.74
C LYS A 912 24.42 -24.21 2.16
N ASN A 913 23.52 -24.59 3.08
CA ASN A 913 23.80 -24.63 4.50
C ASN A 913 23.95 -26.03 5.08
N ASN A 914 24.07 -27.08 4.21
CA ASN A 914 24.16 -28.50 4.60
C ASN A 914 23.11 -28.93 5.64
N MET A 915 21.88 -28.36 5.55
CA MET A 915 20.79 -28.72 6.43
C MET A 915 20.35 -30.17 6.13
N GLU A 916 20.78 -31.11 6.92
CA GLU A 916 20.29 -32.50 6.84
C GLU A 916 18.91 -32.58 7.47
N VAL A 917 17.91 -32.90 6.67
CA VAL A 917 16.62 -33.35 7.18
C VAL A 917 16.85 -34.73 7.79
N GLN A 918 16.85 -34.83 9.10
CA GLN A 918 16.81 -36.15 9.77
C GLN A 918 15.43 -36.78 9.46
N ARG A 919 15.38 -37.50 8.34
CA ARG A 919 14.30 -38.47 8.12
C ARG A 919 14.59 -39.70 9.00
N LYS A 920 14.04 -39.74 10.18
CA LYS A 920 13.81 -40.94 10.97
C LYS A 920 12.34 -41.13 11.24
#